data_48f610e31f52d2cd003b259bd504a375
#
_entry.id   48f610e31f52d2cd003b259bd504a375
#
_cell.length_a   1.000
_cell.length_b   1.000
_cell.length_c   1.000
_cell.angle_alpha   90.00
_cell.angle_beta   90.00
_cell.angle_gamma   90.00
#
_symmetry.space_group_name_H-M   'P 1'
#
loop_
_entity.id
_entity.type
_entity.pdbx_description
1 polymer ?
#
loop_
_entity_poly.entity_id
_entity_poly.type
_entity_poly.pdbx_seq_one_letter_code
_entity_poly.pdbx_strand_id
1 'polypeptide(L)'
;MATRKSRTARRKQNKTMKKPLWKKVLMTLLIIFLAMGITGVGVFAFFIGTAPKIDVDKLDVPYASQFYDKDGEPFADIAFGAENRVKIGYDDLPQVLIDAVVATEDARFFEHPGIDLRRIGGAIQANIKHGFGSEGASTITQQVVENMFLTPEKSIKLKVQEQWLALKLEREFSKEQILEMYLNKIFYGSNAYGVAKAAEVYFGIEDLNDLTLVQAAMLAGLPQRPSAYNPFENPDLMQKRVDTVLKLMVRHGKITEEEANEARQVDVASVLTDKKPDPFAYDAFIQQAQKELEEKLEGVDLNSAGLKVYTTLDTDIQEHVEFLLTDSAENPVSYPDDDLLAGMTVVDTKTGEIRAVGGSRNRESAFGSNYAINPFRQPGSTIKPILSYGPAIEYEKWSTYHQINDDAPYDYGGKNPFRNWNRQYQGWVSARYALAQSLNVPALKTLEEVGFDQAKEFAEGLGINFHEDRVLIGDAIGGTETTISPLQLAGAFSAFGNEGIYTEPHAITKVEFPDGSVVDLKPEAEAVMSDYTAYMVTDMLKSVLSSGTGTNANIPGMPVAGKTGTTNLEGKSGANNSWFAGYTTNYSIAIWTGYKENNRIIENTQIPHALFKNTMTEISKDIETPDFVKPDSVVEVEVEKGSNPPALPSDHTPKENIVTELFVKGTEPTSVSEKFDKLDPVSNLSANYNEGKQAIEVSWDYENQEDPISFEVKYKVDDGEFKELTTTEDLAVEIAEIESDATYTIQVTAVDTENGMRSEPKTATVKLADEEDEDEEETISPVEGLQASYNEANSSINIQWQYSGDAQFEVDINGEKQTVQSRNIQINGVTPGNTYNITVTPIVNGNRGEPRSTSITVDAKNDDGEDNDENDNENNNDDAPDQGNDDDQETNSDDNEDSEE
;
A
#
# COMPACT_ATOMS: atom_id res chain seq x y z
N MET A 1 -9.51 -131.62 9.87
CA MET A 1 -8.25 -130.95 9.93
C MET A 1 -8.49 -129.40 9.77
N ALA A 2 -8.25 -128.71 10.84
CA ALA A 2 -7.64 -127.44 11.00
C ALA A 2 -8.15 -126.43 10.06
N THR A 3 -8.41 -125.23 10.37
CA THR A 3 -8.33 -124.21 11.39
C THR A 3 -8.54 -122.87 10.72
N ARG A 4 -9.19 -121.99 11.13
CA ARG A 4 -8.82 -120.77 11.93
C ARG A 4 -9.88 -119.72 11.90
N LYS A 5 -10.19 -119.29 13.08
CA LYS A 5 -11.06 -118.07 13.38
C LYS A 5 -10.32 -116.77 13.04
N SER A 6 -11.00 -115.84 12.50
CA SER A 6 -10.61 -114.51 12.62
C SER A 6 -11.75 -113.57 13.13
N ARG A 7 -11.48 -112.95 14.26
CA ARG A 7 -12.40 -111.94 14.90
C ARG A 7 -12.29 -110.65 14.17
N THR A 8 -13.43 -110.09 13.66
CA THR A 8 -13.52 -108.71 13.15
C THR A 8 -14.19 -107.88 14.22
N ALA A 9 -13.42 -106.97 14.79
CA ALA A 9 -13.89 -105.96 15.78
C ALA A 9 -14.79 -104.96 15.11
N ARG A 10 -15.98 -104.77 15.50
CA ARG A 10 -16.91 -103.66 15.13
C ARG A 10 -16.48 -102.34 15.78
N ARG A 11 -15.90 -101.44 15.03
CA ARG A 11 -15.65 -100.01 15.39
C ARG A 11 -16.97 -99.27 15.33
N LYS A 12 -17.51 -98.82 16.51
CA LYS A 12 -18.65 -97.93 16.60
C LYS A 12 -18.17 -96.49 16.06
N GLN A 13 -18.67 -96.02 14.95
CA GLN A 13 -18.57 -94.69 14.53
C GLN A 13 -19.57 -93.78 15.28
N ASN A 14 -19.06 -92.88 16.15
CA ASN A 14 -19.85 -91.80 16.74
C ASN A 14 -20.12 -90.82 15.57
N LYS A 15 -21.34 -90.75 15.08
CA LYS A 15 -21.79 -89.61 14.24
C LYS A 15 -21.99 -88.37 15.12
N THR A 16 -20.99 -87.53 15.27
CA THR A 16 -21.17 -86.14 15.71
C THR A 16 -22.03 -85.40 14.67
N MET A 17 -23.28 -85.10 15.07
CA MET A 17 -24.15 -84.27 14.29
C MET A 17 -23.49 -82.85 14.13
N LYS A 18 -22.96 -82.50 12.98
CA LYS A 18 -22.51 -81.15 12.67
C LYS A 18 -23.70 -80.24 12.77
N LYS A 19 -23.73 -79.32 13.79
CA LYS A 19 -24.74 -78.28 13.88
C LYS A 19 -24.70 -77.49 12.57
N PRO A 20 -25.84 -77.20 11.93
CA PRO A 20 -25.90 -76.59 10.60
C PRO A 20 -25.21 -75.24 10.62
N LEU A 21 -24.24 -75.01 9.67
CA LEU A 21 -23.36 -73.88 9.55
C LEU A 21 -24.14 -72.53 9.51
N TRP A 22 -25.35 -72.62 8.95
CA TRP A 22 -26.22 -71.44 8.85
C TRP A 22 -26.66 -70.87 10.22
N LYS A 23 -26.88 -71.75 11.25
CA LYS A 23 -27.19 -71.23 12.60
C LYS A 23 -26.02 -70.52 13.28
N LYS A 24 -24.79 -70.94 12.97
CA LYS A 24 -23.61 -70.24 13.48
C LYS A 24 -23.43 -68.84 12.75
N VAL A 25 -23.65 -68.84 11.43
CA VAL A 25 -23.64 -67.58 10.65
C VAL A 25 -24.72 -66.61 11.13
N LEU A 26 -25.95 -67.14 11.34
CA LEU A 26 -27.05 -66.28 11.84
C LEU A 26 -26.79 -65.77 13.24
N MET A 27 -26.19 -66.56 14.13
CA MET A 27 -25.82 -66.15 15.48
C MET A 27 -24.65 -65.18 15.48
N THR A 28 -23.67 -65.30 14.59
CA THR A 28 -22.61 -64.37 14.39
C THR A 28 -23.12 -63.02 13.85
N LEU A 29 -24.04 -63.07 12.87
CA LEU A 29 -24.71 -61.87 12.36
C LEU A 29 -25.56 -61.19 13.43
N LEU A 30 -26.24 -61.92 14.29
CA LEU A 30 -27.02 -61.38 15.40
C LEU A 30 -26.10 -60.68 16.44
N ILE A 31 -24.94 -61.34 16.75
CA ILE A 31 -23.94 -60.73 17.66
C ILE A 31 -23.33 -59.48 17.08
N ILE A 32 -23.00 -59.47 15.80
CA ILE A 32 -22.50 -58.31 15.11
C ILE A 32 -23.55 -57.17 15.11
N PHE A 33 -24.80 -57.50 14.84
CA PHE A 33 -25.91 -56.56 14.87
C PHE A 33 -26.15 -55.99 16.29
N LEU A 34 -26.09 -56.85 17.31
CA LEU A 34 -26.17 -56.41 18.72
C LEU A 34 -24.97 -55.50 19.12
N ALA A 35 -23.76 -55.92 18.74
CA ALA A 35 -22.56 -55.12 18.99
C ALA A 35 -22.63 -53.77 18.29
N MET A 36 -23.05 -53.71 17.02
CA MET A 36 -23.31 -52.45 16.30
C MET A 36 -24.39 -51.62 17.00
N GLY A 37 -25.46 -52.25 17.48
CA GLY A 37 -26.51 -51.56 18.25
C GLY A 37 -25.98 -50.94 19.54
N ILE A 38 -25.17 -51.66 20.32
CA ILE A 38 -24.57 -51.18 21.58
C ILE A 38 -23.58 -50.03 21.27
N THR A 39 -22.76 -50.17 20.25
CA THR A 39 -21.83 -49.12 19.81
C THR A 39 -22.61 -47.91 19.35
N GLY A 40 -23.68 -48.07 18.56
CA GLY A 40 -24.56 -47.00 18.13
C GLY A 40 -25.19 -46.21 19.30
N VAL A 41 -25.69 -46.93 20.30
CA VAL A 41 -26.25 -46.33 21.53
C VAL A 41 -25.15 -45.58 22.31
N GLY A 42 -23.94 -46.12 22.39
CA GLY A 42 -22.79 -45.47 23.04
C GLY A 42 -22.39 -44.18 22.35
N VAL A 43 -22.31 -44.18 21.02
CA VAL A 43 -22.02 -42.99 20.20
C VAL A 43 -23.13 -41.94 20.32
N PHE A 44 -24.38 -42.40 20.29
CA PHE A 44 -25.54 -41.52 20.47
C PHE A 44 -25.52 -40.82 21.85
N ALA A 45 -25.28 -41.60 22.94
CA ALA A 45 -25.16 -41.07 24.28
C ALA A 45 -23.98 -40.11 24.43
N PHE A 46 -22.87 -40.38 23.76
CA PHE A 46 -21.72 -39.47 23.70
C PHE A 46 -22.07 -38.15 23.00
N PHE A 47 -22.77 -38.21 21.86
CA PHE A 47 -23.17 -37.00 21.12
C PHE A 47 -24.13 -36.13 21.96
N ILE A 48 -25.09 -36.75 22.66
CA ILE A 48 -25.99 -36.05 23.59
C ILE A 48 -25.23 -35.44 24.77
N GLY A 49 -24.28 -36.20 25.35
CA GLY A 49 -23.50 -35.73 26.49
C GLY A 49 -22.56 -34.57 26.17
N THR A 50 -22.25 -34.37 24.90
CA THR A 50 -21.45 -33.25 24.38
C THR A 50 -22.30 -32.14 23.74
N ALA A 51 -23.63 -32.22 23.81
CA ALA A 51 -24.52 -31.18 23.31
C ALA A 51 -24.38 -29.90 24.15
N PRO A 52 -24.41 -28.72 23.53
CA PRO A 52 -24.41 -27.47 24.26
C PRO A 52 -25.62 -27.37 25.20
N LYS A 53 -25.54 -26.59 26.25
CA LYS A 53 -26.68 -26.29 27.08
C LYS A 53 -27.57 -25.27 26.35
N ILE A 54 -28.87 -25.38 26.54
CA ILE A 54 -29.79 -24.32 26.18
C ILE A 54 -29.51 -23.18 27.14
N ASP A 55 -28.97 -22.09 26.62
CA ASP A 55 -28.71 -20.85 27.33
C ASP A 55 -29.91 -19.95 27.09
N VAL A 56 -30.66 -19.68 28.14
CA VAL A 56 -31.92 -18.88 28.05
C VAL A 56 -31.57 -17.44 27.69
N ASP A 57 -30.43 -16.94 28.15
CA ASP A 57 -29.97 -15.59 27.84
C ASP A 57 -29.69 -15.40 26.34
N LYS A 58 -29.36 -16.46 25.61
CA LYS A 58 -29.23 -16.44 24.14
C LYS A 58 -30.57 -16.46 23.40
N LEU A 59 -31.65 -16.70 24.08
CA LEU A 59 -33.00 -16.70 23.50
C LEU A 59 -33.70 -15.32 23.58
N ASP A 60 -33.21 -14.44 24.46
CA ASP A 60 -33.59 -13.03 24.40
C ASP A 60 -32.94 -12.41 23.18
N VAL A 61 -33.73 -11.90 22.27
CA VAL A 61 -33.25 -11.20 21.08
C VAL A 61 -32.62 -9.90 21.58
N PRO A 62 -31.31 -9.71 21.29
CA PRO A 62 -30.64 -8.46 21.70
C PRO A 62 -31.36 -7.26 21.08
N TYR A 63 -31.45 -6.18 21.81
CA TYR A 63 -31.89 -4.91 21.24
C TYR A 63 -30.81 -4.46 20.24
N ALA A 64 -31.21 -4.18 19.00
CA ALA A 64 -30.30 -3.54 18.02
C ALA A 64 -29.84 -2.20 18.62
N SER A 65 -28.55 -1.92 18.45
CA SER A 65 -28.02 -0.61 18.75
C SER A 65 -28.36 0.34 17.62
N GLN A 66 -28.82 1.53 17.94
CA GLN A 66 -29.21 2.56 16.98
C GLN A 66 -28.07 3.54 16.78
N PHE A 67 -27.71 3.75 15.52
CA PHE A 67 -26.64 4.64 15.10
C PHE A 67 -27.20 5.95 14.58
N TYR A 68 -26.67 7.05 15.09
CA TYR A 68 -27.02 8.41 14.72
C TYR A 68 -25.84 9.07 14.02
N ASP A 69 -26.11 9.83 12.97
CA ASP A 69 -25.13 10.61 12.25
C ASP A 69 -24.64 11.85 13.02
N LYS A 70 -23.80 12.68 12.36
CA LYS A 70 -23.27 13.93 12.96
C LYS A 70 -24.37 14.94 13.38
N ASP A 71 -25.53 14.89 12.74
CA ASP A 71 -26.65 15.79 12.96
C ASP A 71 -27.65 15.22 13.99
N GLY A 72 -27.45 13.99 14.43
CA GLY A 72 -28.27 13.26 15.37
C GLY A 72 -29.49 12.59 14.76
N GLU A 73 -29.49 12.42 13.43
CA GLU A 73 -30.50 11.65 12.69
C GLU A 73 -30.14 10.16 12.67
N PRO A 74 -31.10 9.26 12.90
CA PRO A 74 -30.83 7.83 12.88
C PRO A 74 -30.58 7.36 11.43
N PHE A 75 -29.49 6.62 11.21
CA PHE A 75 -29.13 6.10 9.88
C PHE A 75 -29.02 4.58 9.83
N ALA A 76 -28.82 3.90 10.95
CA ALA A 76 -28.70 2.44 10.99
C ALA A 76 -29.12 1.86 12.33
N ASP A 77 -29.77 0.69 12.27
CA ASP A 77 -30.01 -0.18 13.42
C ASP A 77 -29.12 -1.41 13.27
N ILE A 78 -28.20 -1.61 14.20
CA ILE A 78 -27.19 -2.67 14.10
C ILE A 78 -27.23 -3.56 15.33
N ALA A 79 -27.40 -4.86 15.10
CA ALA A 79 -27.11 -5.90 16.07
C ALA A 79 -25.67 -6.34 15.86
N PHE A 80 -24.77 -6.03 16.77
CA PHE A 80 -23.40 -6.51 16.76
C PHE A 80 -23.42 -8.04 16.84
N GLY A 81 -22.92 -8.71 15.83
CA GLY A 81 -22.93 -10.19 15.75
C GLY A 81 -23.82 -10.76 14.67
N ALA A 82 -24.23 -9.94 13.71
CA ALA A 82 -24.77 -10.30 12.39
C ALA A 82 -26.28 -10.11 12.15
N GLU A 83 -27.08 -9.40 12.95
CA GLU A 83 -28.53 -9.47 12.68
C GLU A 83 -29.23 -8.13 12.93
N ASN A 84 -29.52 -7.39 11.86
CA ASN A 84 -30.41 -6.24 11.89
C ASN A 84 -31.84 -6.75 12.15
N ARG A 85 -32.43 -6.45 13.34
CA ARG A 85 -33.70 -7.03 13.82
C ARG A 85 -34.60 -6.03 14.52
N VAL A 86 -35.88 -6.14 14.22
CA VAL A 86 -36.96 -5.60 15.05
C VAL A 86 -37.61 -6.78 15.75
N LYS A 87 -37.62 -6.79 17.11
CA LYS A 87 -38.23 -7.85 17.90
C LYS A 87 -39.75 -7.71 17.86
N ILE A 88 -40.44 -8.79 17.57
CA ILE A 88 -41.88 -8.83 17.55
C ILE A 88 -42.39 -9.96 18.45
N GLY A 89 -43.45 -9.70 19.21
CA GLY A 89 -44.12 -10.72 20.00
C GLY A 89 -45.05 -11.61 19.17
N TYR A 90 -45.36 -12.81 19.71
CA TYR A 90 -46.31 -13.70 19.02
C TYR A 90 -47.67 -13.05 18.79
N ASP A 91 -48.18 -12.26 19.75
CA ASP A 91 -49.48 -11.59 19.68
C ASP A 91 -49.55 -10.51 18.58
N ASP A 92 -48.40 -10.00 18.12
CA ASP A 92 -48.29 -9.04 17.02
C ASP A 92 -48.19 -9.70 15.64
N LEU A 93 -48.12 -11.04 15.57
CA LEU A 93 -48.01 -11.79 14.32
C LEU A 93 -49.42 -11.99 13.69
N PRO A 94 -49.68 -11.50 12.47
CA PRO A 94 -50.95 -11.74 11.81
C PRO A 94 -51.11 -13.23 11.45
N GLN A 95 -52.35 -13.72 11.54
CA GLN A 95 -52.67 -15.13 11.29
C GLN A 95 -52.30 -15.57 9.88
N VAL A 96 -52.36 -14.69 8.88
CA VAL A 96 -51.99 -14.97 7.49
C VAL A 96 -50.51 -15.32 7.37
N LEU A 97 -49.61 -14.65 8.13
CA LEU A 97 -48.21 -14.90 8.18
C LEU A 97 -47.87 -16.22 8.89
N ILE A 98 -48.48 -16.44 10.07
CA ILE A 98 -48.38 -17.71 10.82
C ILE A 98 -48.78 -18.90 9.93
N ASP A 99 -49.90 -18.79 9.25
CA ASP A 99 -50.42 -19.83 8.36
C ASP A 99 -49.51 -20.08 7.15
N ALA A 100 -48.93 -19.05 6.55
CA ALA A 100 -48.01 -19.14 5.42
C ALA A 100 -46.69 -19.84 5.84
N VAL A 101 -46.10 -19.44 6.97
CA VAL A 101 -44.85 -20.01 7.51
C VAL A 101 -45.04 -21.47 7.93
N VAL A 102 -46.08 -21.73 8.72
CA VAL A 102 -46.36 -23.09 9.20
C VAL A 102 -46.68 -24.02 8.05
N ALA A 103 -47.51 -23.63 7.07
CA ALA A 103 -47.82 -24.44 5.89
C ALA A 103 -46.57 -24.75 5.06
N THR A 104 -45.60 -23.83 5.02
CA THR A 104 -44.39 -23.96 4.20
C THR A 104 -43.29 -24.75 4.90
N GLU A 105 -42.98 -24.37 6.13
CA GLU A 105 -41.86 -24.94 6.86
C GLU A 105 -42.21 -26.20 7.66
N ASP A 106 -43.35 -26.18 8.34
CA ASP A 106 -43.71 -27.29 9.25
C ASP A 106 -45.22 -27.39 9.47
N ALA A 107 -45.94 -27.96 8.52
CA ALA A 107 -47.40 -27.99 8.49
C ALA A 107 -48.04 -28.63 9.75
N ARG A 108 -47.29 -29.36 10.54
CA ARG A 108 -47.77 -30.00 11.79
C ARG A 108 -47.05 -29.49 13.04
N PHE A 109 -46.48 -28.31 12.94
CA PHE A 109 -45.70 -27.65 13.99
C PHE A 109 -46.41 -27.76 15.38
N PHE A 110 -47.69 -27.45 15.43
CA PHE A 110 -48.46 -27.47 16.68
C PHE A 110 -48.82 -28.89 17.19
N GLU A 111 -48.50 -29.99 16.41
CA GLU A 111 -48.89 -31.35 16.73
C GLU A 111 -47.75 -32.21 17.27
N HIS A 112 -46.49 -31.90 16.97
CA HIS A 112 -45.35 -32.75 17.34
C HIS A 112 -44.48 -32.12 18.45
N PRO A 113 -43.71 -32.92 19.21
CA PRO A 113 -42.88 -32.45 20.30
C PRO A 113 -41.45 -32.04 19.85
N GLY A 114 -41.28 -31.21 18.83
CA GLY A 114 -39.98 -30.73 18.30
C GLY A 114 -39.41 -31.56 17.14
N ILE A 115 -39.81 -32.83 17.03
CA ILE A 115 -39.40 -33.73 15.93
C ILE A 115 -40.63 -34.35 15.31
N ASP A 116 -40.78 -34.26 14.00
CA ASP A 116 -41.86 -34.91 13.25
C ASP A 116 -41.42 -36.23 12.66
N LEU A 117 -41.71 -37.36 13.36
CA LEU A 117 -41.36 -38.70 12.93
C LEU A 117 -42.09 -39.13 11.64
N ARG A 118 -43.27 -38.60 11.35
CA ARG A 118 -44.01 -38.89 10.13
C ARG A 118 -43.35 -38.18 8.93
N ARG A 119 -42.91 -36.93 9.11
CA ARG A 119 -42.18 -36.16 8.09
C ARG A 119 -40.83 -36.81 7.79
N ILE A 120 -40.11 -37.27 8.81
CA ILE A 120 -38.85 -38.01 8.64
C ILE A 120 -39.08 -39.29 7.80
N GLY A 121 -40.12 -40.06 8.11
CA GLY A 121 -40.49 -41.26 7.33
C GLY A 121 -40.86 -40.94 5.89
N GLY A 122 -41.58 -39.84 5.64
CA GLY A 122 -41.93 -39.35 4.31
C GLY A 122 -40.71 -38.90 3.51
N ALA A 123 -39.84 -38.12 4.12
CA ALA A 123 -38.62 -37.63 3.48
C ALA A 123 -37.66 -38.79 3.12
N ILE A 124 -37.53 -39.82 3.97
CA ILE A 124 -36.75 -41.00 3.65
C ILE A 124 -37.32 -41.69 2.41
N GLN A 125 -38.66 -41.84 2.35
CA GLN A 125 -39.33 -42.45 1.19
C GLN A 125 -39.17 -41.64 -0.09
N ALA A 126 -39.27 -40.29 -0.01
CA ALA A 126 -39.08 -39.37 -1.13
C ALA A 126 -37.64 -39.41 -1.65
N ASN A 127 -36.68 -39.37 -0.75
CA ASN A 127 -35.24 -39.40 -1.08
C ASN A 127 -34.83 -40.75 -1.73
N ILE A 128 -35.46 -41.88 -1.33
CA ILE A 128 -35.24 -43.17 -2.00
C ILE A 128 -35.85 -43.19 -3.41
N LYS A 129 -36.99 -42.53 -3.64
CA LYS A 129 -37.67 -42.54 -4.93
C LYS A 129 -37.12 -41.52 -5.93
N HIS A 130 -36.72 -40.34 -5.46
CA HIS A 130 -36.42 -39.17 -6.27
C HIS A 130 -34.97 -38.68 -6.16
N GLY A 131 -34.13 -39.34 -5.37
CA GLY A 131 -32.74 -38.98 -5.15
C GLY A 131 -32.54 -38.26 -3.82
N PHE A 132 -31.29 -38.29 -3.34
CA PHE A 132 -30.88 -37.68 -2.06
C PHE A 132 -31.08 -36.18 -2.10
N GLY A 133 -31.76 -35.59 -1.13
CA GLY A 133 -32.03 -34.15 -1.04
C GLY A 133 -33.35 -33.67 -1.68
N SER A 134 -34.19 -34.61 -2.14
CA SER A 134 -35.48 -34.27 -2.76
C SER A 134 -36.54 -33.71 -1.79
N GLU A 135 -36.45 -34.02 -0.49
CA GLU A 135 -37.35 -33.51 0.52
C GLU A 135 -36.63 -33.34 1.87
N GLY A 136 -36.79 -32.18 2.50
CA GLY A 136 -36.24 -31.85 3.82
C GLY A 136 -37.21 -32.28 4.95
N ALA A 137 -36.70 -32.72 6.09
CA ALA A 137 -37.49 -33.18 7.23
C ALA A 137 -37.30 -32.38 8.50
N SER A 138 -36.55 -31.29 8.50
CA SER A 138 -36.32 -30.42 9.66
C SER A 138 -37.59 -29.68 10.04
N THR A 139 -37.86 -29.57 11.35
CA THR A 139 -38.98 -28.81 11.90
C THR A 139 -38.58 -27.39 12.22
N ILE A 140 -39.52 -26.49 12.44
CA ILE A 140 -39.28 -25.12 12.92
C ILE A 140 -38.42 -25.14 14.19
N THR A 141 -38.75 -26.02 15.17
CA THR A 141 -38.00 -26.17 16.43
C THR A 141 -36.54 -26.58 16.19
N GLN A 142 -36.31 -27.47 15.21
CA GLN A 142 -34.97 -27.91 14.82
C GLN A 142 -34.18 -26.75 14.17
N GLN A 143 -34.85 -25.93 13.34
CA GLN A 143 -34.21 -24.75 12.73
C GLN A 143 -33.84 -23.71 13.78
N VAL A 144 -34.69 -23.47 14.79
CA VAL A 144 -34.36 -22.59 15.94
C VAL A 144 -33.09 -23.09 16.65
N VAL A 145 -33.05 -24.41 16.97
CA VAL A 145 -31.88 -25.01 17.61
C VAL A 145 -30.61 -24.88 16.77
N GLU A 146 -30.71 -25.18 15.48
CA GLU A 146 -29.59 -25.09 14.53
C GLU A 146 -29.02 -23.66 14.49
N ASN A 147 -29.88 -22.65 14.37
CA ASN A 147 -29.48 -21.26 14.23
C ASN A 147 -28.98 -20.61 15.54
N MET A 148 -29.40 -21.08 16.72
CA MET A 148 -29.07 -20.45 18.00
C MET A 148 -27.98 -21.15 18.81
N PHE A 149 -27.85 -22.48 18.68
CA PHE A 149 -27.00 -23.27 19.57
C PHE A 149 -25.96 -24.12 18.87
N LEU A 150 -26.03 -24.27 17.54
CA LEU A 150 -25.12 -25.15 16.78
C LEU A 150 -24.29 -24.34 15.77
N THR A 151 -23.14 -24.90 15.43
CA THR A 151 -22.30 -24.35 14.35
C THR A 151 -22.80 -24.81 12.98
N PRO A 152 -22.57 -24.04 11.88
CA PRO A 152 -23.09 -24.35 10.54
C PRO A 152 -22.46 -25.59 9.87
N GLU A 153 -21.65 -26.38 10.57
CA GLU A 153 -21.01 -27.57 10.05
C GLU A 153 -22.00 -28.73 9.86
N LYS A 154 -21.97 -29.36 8.70
CA LYS A 154 -22.81 -30.55 8.42
C LYS A 154 -22.17 -31.84 8.96
N SER A 155 -22.60 -32.29 10.13
CA SER A 155 -22.13 -33.54 10.71
C SER A 155 -23.27 -34.36 11.32
N ILE A 156 -23.10 -35.69 11.34
CA ILE A 156 -24.07 -36.61 12.01
C ILE A 156 -24.17 -36.29 13.51
N LYS A 157 -23.07 -35.89 14.14
CA LYS A 157 -23.02 -35.46 15.53
C LYS A 157 -23.97 -34.29 15.77
N LEU A 158 -23.82 -33.22 14.98
CA LEU A 158 -24.65 -32.01 15.08
C LEU A 158 -26.12 -32.33 14.80
N LYS A 159 -26.44 -33.18 13.83
CA LYS A 159 -27.84 -33.58 13.55
C LYS A 159 -28.48 -34.36 14.72
N VAL A 160 -27.73 -35.19 15.44
CA VAL A 160 -28.20 -35.86 16.66
C VAL A 160 -28.39 -34.84 17.80
N GLN A 161 -27.45 -33.93 17.95
CA GLN A 161 -27.56 -32.85 18.98
C GLN A 161 -28.75 -31.94 18.72
N GLU A 162 -28.99 -31.55 17.47
CA GLU A 162 -30.13 -30.74 17.03
C GLU A 162 -31.46 -31.42 17.44
N GLN A 163 -31.63 -32.70 17.12
CA GLN A 163 -32.85 -33.44 17.49
C GLN A 163 -33.05 -33.49 19.00
N TRP A 164 -31.95 -33.74 19.74
CA TRP A 164 -32.01 -33.77 21.20
C TRP A 164 -32.38 -32.44 21.82
N LEU A 165 -31.75 -31.38 21.35
CA LEU A 165 -32.01 -30.00 21.81
C LEU A 165 -33.41 -29.53 21.41
N ALA A 166 -33.92 -29.91 20.22
CA ALA A 166 -35.29 -29.61 19.82
C ALA A 166 -36.32 -30.20 20.78
N LEU A 167 -36.14 -31.47 21.18
CA LEU A 167 -37.00 -32.12 22.19
C LEU A 167 -36.89 -31.45 23.57
N LYS A 168 -35.73 -30.90 23.90
CA LYS A 168 -35.51 -30.19 25.14
C LYS A 168 -36.16 -28.82 25.11
N LEU A 169 -36.00 -28.05 24.01
CA LEU A 169 -36.59 -26.73 23.81
C LEU A 169 -38.10 -26.76 23.94
N GLU A 170 -38.78 -27.75 23.36
CA GLU A 170 -40.23 -27.94 23.43
C GLU A 170 -40.75 -28.31 24.83
N ARG A 171 -39.89 -28.70 25.75
CA ARG A 171 -40.24 -28.92 27.16
C ARG A 171 -40.16 -27.63 28.00
N GLU A 172 -39.36 -26.70 27.55
CA GLU A 172 -39.08 -25.45 28.28
C GLU A 172 -39.91 -24.28 27.75
N PHE A 173 -40.30 -24.30 26.46
CA PHE A 173 -41.01 -23.20 25.80
C PHE A 173 -42.30 -23.68 25.09
N SER A 174 -43.30 -22.79 24.97
CA SER A 174 -44.51 -23.06 24.22
C SER A 174 -44.29 -23.00 22.71
N LYS A 175 -45.23 -23.53 21.93
CA LYS A 175 -45.20 -23.46 20.48
C LYS A 175 -45.19 -22.02 19.96
N GLU A 176 -45.94 -21.17 20.60
CA GLU A 176 -46.03 -19.73 20.31
C GLU A 176 -44.67 -19.10 20.53
N GLN A 177 -44.02 -19.36 21.66
CA GLN A 177 -42.68 -18.81 21.94
C GLN A 177 -41.61 -19.34 20.97
N ILE A 178 -41.69 -20.62 20.58
CA ILE A 178 -40.73 -21.17 19.60
C ILE A 178 -40.94 -20.57 18.20
N LEU A 179 -42.16 -20.30 17.79
CA LEU A 179 -42.47 -19.62 16.53
C LEU A 179 -42.02 -18.18 16.54
N GLU A 180 -42.23 -17.48 17.68
CA GLU A 180 -41.69 -16.12 17.88
C GLU A 180 -40.17 -16.10 17.76
N MET A 181 -39.44 -17.01 18.44
CA MET A 181 -37.98 -17.16 18.30
C MET A 181 -37.56 -17.40 16.86
N TYR A 182 -38.25 -18.29 16.14
CA TYR A 182 -38.00 -18.59 14.74
C TYR A 182 -38.12 -17.35 13.87
N LEU A 183 -39.25 -16.65 13.91
CA LEU A 183 -39.55 -15.49 13.07
C LEU A 183 -38.69 -14.26 13.38
N ASN A 184 -38.25 -14.13 14.62
CA ASN A 184 -37.32 -13.08 15.02
C ASN A 184 -35.85 -13.38 14.65
N LYS A 185 -35.50 -14.67 14.42
CA LYS A 185 -34.09 -15.07 14.24
C LYS A 185 -33.68 -15.29 12.79
N ILE A 186 -34.60 -15.69 11.92
CA ILE A 186 -34.27 -16.18 10.60
C ILE A 186 -33.84 -15.08 9.65
N PHE A 187 -32.91 -15.39 8.77
CA PHE A 187 -32.42 -14.48 7.72
C PHE A 187 -33.32 -14.51 6.49
N TYR A 188 -33.72 -13.32 6.02
CA TYR A 188 -34.62 -13.13 4.88
C TYR A 188 -33.97 -12.59 3.62
N GLY A 189 -32.65 -12.36 3.60
CA GLY A 189 -31.94 -11.66 2.50
C GLY A 189 -31.94 -10.13 2.71
N SER A 190 -31.25 -9.39 1.83
CA SER A 190 -31.15 -7.92 1.88
C SER A 190 -30.84 -7.38 3.29
N ASN A 191 -29.92 -8.05 3.99
CA ASN A 191 -29.52 -7.73 5.38
C ASN A 191 -30.68 -7.71 6.40
N ALA A 192 -31.81 -8.34 6.09
CA ALA A 192 -32.97 -8.40 6.97
C ALA A 192 -32.96 -9.70 7.80
N TYR A 193 -32.86 -9.56 9.11
CA TYR A 193 -33.03 -10.64 10.08
C TYR A 193 -34.31 -10.41 10.87
N GLY A 194 -35.11 -11.44 11.00
CA GLY A 194 -36.46 -11.34 11.58
C GLY A 194 -37.49 -10.83 10.58
N VAL A 195 -38.73 -11.30 10.80
CA VAL A 195 -39.82 -11.09 9.86
C VAL A 195 -40.31 -9.65 9.81
N ALA A 196 -40.21 -8.93 10.94
CA ALA A 196 -40.62 -7.51 10.98
C ALA A 196 -39.66 -6.66 10.15
N LYS A 197 -38.34 -6.84 10.30
CA LYS A 197 -37.36 -6.13 9.47
C LYS A 197 -37.44 -6.51 8.01
N ALA A 198 -37.77 -7.76 7.70
CA ALA A 198 -38.00 -8.19 6.32
C ALA A 198 -39.24 -7.52 5.69
N ALA A 199 -40.32 -7.34 6.46
CA ALA A 199 -41.50 -6.65 5.99
C ALA A 199 -41.22 -5.16 5.71
N GLU A 200 -40.48 -4.50 6.58
CA GLU A 200 -40.01 -3.12 6.38
C GLU A 200 -39.11 -2.99 5.15
N VAL A 201 -38.05 -3.85 5.05
CA VAL A 201 -37.07 -3.82 3.95
C VAL A 201 -37.70 -4.09 2.57
N TYR A 202 -38.59 -5.08 2.48
CA TYR A 202 -39.13 -5.46 1.18
C TYR A 202 -40.39 -4.66 0.80
N PHE A 203 -41.20 -4.25 1.77
CA PHE A 203 -42.52 -3.69 1.53
C PHE A 203 -42.72 -2.30 2.12
N GLY A 204 -41.82 -1.81 2.98
CA GLY A 204 -42.02 -0.57 3.72
C GLY A 204 -43.14 -0.69 4.78
N ILE A 205 -43.41 -1.91 5.28
CA ILE A 205 -44.48 -2.19 6.25
C ILE A 205 -43.87 -2.30 7.66
N GLU A 206 -44.29 -1.42 8.58
CA GLU A 206 -43.86 -1.44 9.96
C GLU A 206 -44.81 -2.28 10.84
N ASP A 207 -46.15 -2.23 10.60
CA ASP A 207 -47.14 -3.06 11.26
C ASP A 207 -47.45 -4.33 10.43
N LEU A 208 -47.04 -5.50 10.94
CA LEU A 208 -47.26 -6.77 10.24
C LEU A 208 -48.72 -7.12 9.98
N ASN A 209 -49.67 -6.48 10.67
CA ASN A 209 -51.09 -6.66 10.44
C ASN A 209 -51.54 -6.10 9.07
N ASP A 210 -50.73 -5.24 8.45
CA ASP A 210 -50.96 -4.69 7.11
C ASP A 210 -50.48 -5.64 5.96
N LEU A 211 -49.86 -6.78 6.29
CA LEU A 211 -49.39 -7.75 5.32
C LEU A 211 -50.54 -8.38 4.53
N THR A 212 -50.45 -8.29 3.22
CA THR A 212 -51.30 -9.05 2.28
C THR A 212 -50.92 -10.52 2.23
N LEU A 213 -51.82 -11.38 1.70
CA LEU A 213 -51.54 -12.81 1.49
C LEU A 213 -50.28 -13.06 0.64
N VAL A 214 -50.05 -12.22 -0.39
CA VAL A 214 -48.89 -12.35 -1.29
C VAL A 214 -47.63 -12.02 -0.53
N GLN A 215 -47.59 -10.92 0.21
CA GLN A 215 -46.44 -10.50 1.04
C GLN A 215 -46.13 -11.52 2.14
N ALA A 216 -47.14 -12.05 2.83
CA ALA A 216 -46.97 -13.13 3.79
C ALA A 216 -46.41 -14.40 3.15
N ALA A 217 -46.87 -14.75 1.93
CA ALA A 217 -46.33 -15.89 1.18
C ALA A 217 -44.90 -15.66 0.68
N MET A 218 -44.52 -14.42 0.33
CA MET A 218 -43.17 -14.04 0.02
C MET A 218 -42.25 -14.23 1.23
N LEU A 219 -42.59 -13.67 2.39
CA LEU A 219 -41.85 -13.84 3.64
C LEU A 219 -41.71 -15.31 4.03
N ALA A 220 -42.78 -16.12 3.94
CA ALA A 220 -42.71 -17.55 4.20
C ALA A 220 -41.86 -18.34 3.18
N GLY A 221 -41.67 -17.74 1.99
CA GLY A 221 -40.91 -18.35 0.90
C GLY A 221 -39.40 -18.10 0.96
N LEU A 222 -38.96 -16.96 1.50
CA LEU A 222 -37.57 -16.48 1.53
C LEU A 222 -36.61 -17.38 2.31
N PRO A 223 -36.91 -17.88 3.52
CA PRO A 223 -35.96 -18.57 4.39
C PRO A 223 -35.27 -19.77 3.75
N GLN A 224 -35.86 -20.42 2.79
CA GLN A 224 -35.32 -21.60 2.13
C GLN A 224 -34.02 -21.27 1.36
N ARG A 225 -33.98 -20.14 0.65
CA ARG A 225 -32.83 -19.68 -0.13
C ARG A 225 -32.88 -18.15 -0.27
N PRO A 226 -32.57 -17.39 0.80
CA PRO A 226 -32.85 -15.96 0.87
C PRO A 226 -32.24 -15.14 -0.28
N SER A 227 -30.96 -15.40 -0.62
CA SER A 227 -30.30 -14.71 -1.74
C SER A 227 -30.88 -15.08 -3.10
N ALA A 228 -31.27 -16.36 -3.30
CA ALA A 228 -31.82 -16.80 -4.60
C ALA A 228 -33.27 -16.33 -4.82
N TYR A 229 -34.03 -16.18 -3.75
CA TYR A 229 -35.43 -15.73 -3.77
C TYR A 229 -35.57 -14.24 -3.45
N ASN A 230 -34.47 -13.48 -3.35
CA ASN A 230 -34.50 -12.05 -3.17
C ASN A 230 -35.35 -11.38 -4.26
N PRO A 231 -36.51 -10.77 -3.92
CA PRO A 231 -37.42 -10.28 -4.94
C PRO A 231 -36.91 -9.03 -5.67
N PHE A 232 -35.97 -8.28 -5.08
CA PHE A 232 -35.32 -7.15 -5.74
C PHE A 232 -34.38 -7.58 -6.86
N GLU A 233 -33.83 -8.80 -6.76
CA GLU A 233 -32.83 -9.33 -7.71
C GLU A 233 -33.44 -10.37 -8.65
N ASN A 234 -34.35 -11.22 -8.12
CA ASN A 234 -34.88 -12.38 -8.81
C ASN A 234 -36.44 -12.46 -8.71
N PRO A 235 -37.18 -11.45 -9.15
CA PRO A 235 -38.66 -11.41 -9.01
C PRO A 235 -39.35 -12.63 -9.63
N ASP A 236 -38.88 -13.13 -10.77
CA ASP A 236 -39.43 -14.32 -11.44
C ASP A 236 -39.26 -15.62 -10.60
N LEU A 237 -38.16 -15.74 -9.86
CA LEU A 237 -37.94 -16.89 -8.98
C LEU A 237 -38.78 -16.75 -7.70
N MET A 238 -38.95 -15.53 -7.19
CA MET A 238 -39.84 -15.28 -6.08
C MET A 238 -41.30 -15.53 -6.47
N GLN A 239 -41.78 -15.12 -7.65
CA GLN A 239 -43.13 -15.41 -8.13
C GLN A 239 -43.43 -16.92 -8.14
N LYS A 240 -42.49 -17.73 -8.62
CA LYS A 240 -42.62 -19.20 -8.61
C LYS A 240 -42.57 -19.77 -7.19
N ARG A 241 -41.81 -19.12 -6.30
CA ARG A 241 -41.76 -19.53 -4.87
C ARG A 241 -43.07 -19.22 -4.17
N VAL A 242 -43.66 -18.04 -4.39
CA VAL A 242 -44.98 -17.64 -3.89
C VAL A 242 -46.05 -18.65 -4.33
N ASP A 243 -46.07 -19.01 -5.62
CA ASP A 243 -47.02 -20.05 -6.11
C ASP A 243 -46.84 -21.38 -5.38
N THR A 244 -45.64 -21.75 -5.03
CA THR A 244 -45.34 -22.94 -4.24
C THR A 244 -45.89 -22.83 -2.81
N VAL A 245 -45.71 -21.69 -2.17
CA VAL A 245 -46.20 -21.41 -0.80
C VAL A 245 -47.72 -21.42 -0.80
N LEU A 246 -48.38 -20.74 -1.72
CA LEU A 246 -49.84 -20.72 -1.83
C LEU A 246 -50.43 -22.13 -2.05
N LYS A 247 -49.80 -22.98 -2.87
CA LYS A 247 -50.18 -24.39 -3.04
C LYS A 247 -50.07 -25.17 -1.74
N LEU A 248 -49.04 -24.93 -0.92
CA LEU A 248 -48.86 -25.52 0.39
C LEU A 248 -49.95 -25.06 1.36
N MET A 249 -50.29 -23.77 1.37
CA MET A 249 -51.33 -23.21 2.21
C MET A 249 -52.73 -23.83 1.85
N VAL A 250 -53.06 -23.94 0.56
CA VAL A 250 -54.27 -24.65 0.15
C VAL A 250 -54.26 -26.12 0.57
N ARG A 251 -53.15 -26.81 0.31
CA ARG A 251 -52.97 -28.24 0.65
C ARG A 251 -53.17 -28.52 2.15
N HIS A 252 -52.79 -27.57 3.00
CA HIS A 252 -52.89 -27.68 4.46
C HIS A 252 -54.12 -26.97 5.02
N GLY A 253 -55.05 -26.53 4.13
CA GLY A 253 -56.37 -25.98 4.50
C GLY A 253 -56.29 -24.63 5.23
N LYS A 254 -55.22 -23.84 4.92
CA LYS A 254 -54.99 -22.50 5.47
C LYS A 254 -55.71 -21.42 4.68
N ILE A 255 -55.83 -21.64 3.39
CA ILE A 255 -56.57 -20.77 2.47
C ILE A 255 -57.37 -21.62 1.46
N THR A 256 -58.35 -20.98 0.82
CA THR A 256 -59.08 -21.60 -0.27
C THR A 256 -58.33 -21.54 -1.60
N GLU A 257 -58.79 -22.31 -2.61
CA GLU A 257 -58.20 -22.27 -3.97
C GLU A 257 -58.49 -20.92 -4.62
N GLU A 258 -59.66 -20.31 -4.31
CA GLU A 258 -60.07 -19.00 -4.82
C GLU A 258 -59.06 -17.92 -4.32
N GLU A 259 -58.82 -17.84 -3.02
CA GLU A 259 -57.84 -16.89 -2.44
C GLU A 259 -56.44 -17.10 -3.01
N ALA A 260 -56.03 -18.37 -3.21
CA ALA A 260 -54.73 -18.67 -3.84
C ALA A 260 -54.65 -18.21 -5.29
N ASN A 261 -55.76 -18.32 -6.06
CA ASN A 261 -55.80 -17.92 -7.44
C ASN A 261 -55.79 -16.36 -7.58
N GLU A 262 -56.46 -15.66 -6.67
CA GLU A 262 -56.39 -14.18 -6.63
C GLU A 262 -54.97 -13.73 -6.31
N ALA A 263 -54.32 -14.34 -5.31
CA ALA A 263 -52.97 -14.02 -4.93
C ALA A 263 -51.94 -14.30 -6.04
N ARG A 264 -52.10 -15.37 -6.85
CA ARG A 264 -51.20 -15.70 -7.97
C ARG A 264 -51.24 -14.66 -9.10
N GLN A 265 -52.29 -13.83 -9.18
CA GLN A 265 -52.41 -12.79 -10.23
C GLN A 265 -51.64 -11.51 -9.85
N VAL A 266 -51.23 -11.38 -8.60
CA VAL A 266 -50.42 -10.24 -8.12
C VAL A 266 -48.98 -10.45 -8.55
N ASP A 267 -48.43 -9.47 -9.25
CA ASP A 267 -46.99 -9.42 -9.55
C ASP A 267 -46.19 -9.09 -8.29
N VAL A 268 -45.26 -9.96 -7.93
CA VAL A 268 -44.43 -9.75 -6.72
C VAL A 268 -43.63 -8.47 -6.78
N ALA A 269 -43.26 -7.99 -7.98
CA ALA A 269 -42.52 -6.74 -8.12
C ALA A 269 -43.39 -5.52 -7.77
N SER A 270 -44.72 -5.61 -7.94
CA SER A 270 -45.65 -4.52 -7.67
C SER A 270 -45.95 -4.27 -6.18
N VAL A 271 -45.53 -5.20 -5.30
CA VAL A 271 -45.74 -5.09 -3.85
C VAL A 271 -44.47 -4.73 -3.09
N LEU A 272 -43.35 -4.52 -3.81
CA LEU A 272 -42.10 -4.09 -3.24
C LEU A 272 -42.10 -2.58 -3.01
N THR A 273 -41.32 -2.14 -2.02
CA THR A 273 -41.02 -0.71 -1.83
C THR A 273 -40.21 -0.14 -2.99
N ASP A 274 -40.44 1.12 -3.33
CA ASP A 274 -39.68 1.85 -4.37
C ASP A 274 -38.21 2.09 -3.95
N LYS A 275 -37.92 2.11 -2.65
CA LYS A 275 -36.57 2.25 -2.11
C LYS A 275 -35.95 0.86 -1.95
N LYS A 276 -35.15 0.44 -2.93
CA LYS A 276 -34.31 -0.73 -2.78
C LYS A 276 -33.23 -0.42 -1.73
N PRO A 277 -33.19 -1.10 -0.57
CA PRO A 277 -32.13 -0.86 0.39
C PRO A 277 -30.78 -1.23 -0.24
N ASP A 278 -29.79 -0.38 -0.09
CA ASP A 278 -28.39 -0.78 -0.34
C ASP A 278 -27.90 -1.58 0.88
N PRO A 279 -27.69 -2.90 0.73
CA PRO A 279 -27.23 -3.73 1.85
C PRO A 279 -25.79 -3.37 2.31
N PHE A 280 -25.14 -2.49 1.58
CA PHE A 280 -23.79 -2.04 1.82
C PHE A 280 -23.70 -0.58 2.28
N ALA A 281 -24.86 0.12 2.34
CA ALA A 281 -24.85 1.51 2.77
C ALA A 281 -24.19 1.67 4.13
N TYR A 282 -23.20 2.57 4.20
CA TYR A 282 -22.46 2.93 5.40
C TYR A 282 -21.68 1.81 6.09
N ASP A 283 -21.63 0.57 5.53
CA ASP A 283 -21.04 -0.60 6.20
C ASP A 283 -19.56 -0.42 6.53
N ALA A 284 -18.80 0.27 5.67
CA ALA A 284 -17.39 0.54 5.91
C ALA A 284 -17.15 1.48 7.08
N PHE A 285 -18.01 2.49 7.25
CA PHE A 285 -17.98 3.39 8.40
C PHE A 285 -18.43 2.65 9.68
N ILE A 286 -19.49 1.85 9.59
CA ILE A 286 -20.01 1.07 10.70
C ILE A 286 -18.97 0.08 11.23
N GLN A 287 -18.16 -0.55 10.35
CA GLN A 287 -17.05 -1.41 10.77
C GLN A 287 -16.03 -0.65 11.64
N GLN A 288 -15.72 0.60 11.29
CA GLN A 288 -14.83 1.43 12.10
C GLN A 288 -15.47 1.77 13.44
N ALA A 289 -16.73 2.18 13.44
CA ALA A 289 -17.47 2.47 14.65
C ALA A 289 -17.57 1.24 15.57
N GLN A 290 -17.84 0.06 15.00
CA GLN A 290 -17.85 -1.18 15.77
C GLN A 290 -16.48 -1.47 16.41
N LYS A 291 -15.40 -1.31 15.66
CA LYS A 291 -14.05 -1.51 16.20
C LYS A 291 -13.75 -0.59 17.37
N GLU A 292 -14.12 0.69 17.27
CA GLU A 292 -13.95 1.67 18.36
C GLU A 292 -14.79 1.31 19.60
N LEU A 293 -16.05 0.84 19.43
CA LEU A 293 -16.87 0.37 20.53
C LEU A 293 -16.22 -0.82 21.24
N GLU A 294 -15.72 -1.80 20.48
CA GLU A 294 -15.05 -2.99 21.03
C GLU A 294 -13.79 -2.61 21.83
N GLU A 295 -13.01 -1.62 21.35
CA GLU A 295 -11.79 -1.15 21.99
C GLU A 295 -12.05 -0.27 23.23
N LYS A 296 -13.07 0.61 23.17
CA LYS A 296 -13.33 1.62 24.21
C LYS A 296 -14.34 1.19 25.28
N LEU A 297 -15.20 0.20 24.99
CA LEU A 297 -16.22 -0.30 25.93
C LEU A 297 -15.87 -1.70 26.44
N GLU A 298 -14.71 -1.83 27.10
CA GLU A 298 -14.29 -3.12 27.67
C GLU A 298 -15.35 -3.70 28.62
N GLY A 299 -15.72 -4.99 28.39
CA GLY A 299 -16.67 -5.72 29.24
C GLY A 299 -18.15 -5.47 28.94
N VAL A 300 -18.48 -4.65 27.95
CA VAL A 300 -19.85 -4.47 27.45
C VAL A 300 -20.10 -5.51 26.36
N ASP A 301 -21.16 -6.30 26.50
CA ASP A 301 -21.60 -7.18 25.40
C ASP A 301 -22.38 -6.36 24.37
N LEU A 302 -21.68 -5.87 23.36
CA LEU A 302 -22.25 -5.04 22.29
C LEU A 302 -23.41 -5.71 21.55
N ASN A 303 -23.47 -7.06 21.56
CA ASN A 303 -24.55 -7.82 20.92
C ASN A 303 -25.90 -7.71 21.62
N SER A 304 -25.91 -7.34 22.90
CA SER A 304 -27.10 -7.29 23.70
C SER A 304 -27.34 -5.92 24.36
N ALA A 305 -26.43 -4.98 24.14
CA ALA A 305 -26.40 -3.73 24.91
C ALA A 305 -27.52 -2.72 24.55
N GLY A 306 -28.05 -2.77 23.32
CA GLY A 306 -29.11 -1.85 22.87
C GLY A 306 -28.74 -0.38 23.01
N LEU A 307 -27.58 -0.02 22.49
CA LEU A 307 -26.97 1.30 22.63
C LEU A 307 -27.55 2.32 21.65
N LYS A 308 -27.56 3.59 22.06
CA LYS A 308 -27.65 4.70 21.12
C LYS A 308 -26.24 5.21 20.87
N VAL A 309 -25.73 5.00 19.66
CA VAL A 309 -24.36 5.34 19.25
C VAL A 309 -24.41 6.62 18.44
N TYR A 310 -23.85 7.69 18.95
CA TYR A 310 -23.76 8.98 18.27
C TYR A 310 -22.41 9.02 17.54
N THR A 311 -22.48 9.04 16.23
CA THR A 311 -21.31 8.96 15.35
C THR A 311 -20.93 10.31 14.76
N THR A 312 -19.82 10.31 14.03
CA THR A 312 -19.30 11.46 13.27
C THR A 312 -19.64 11.40 11.79
N LEU A 313 -20.41 10.39 11.36
CA LEU A 313 -20.78 10.17 9.97
C LEU A 313 -21.47 11.39 9.37
N ASP A 314 -21.00 11.81 8.21
CA ASP A 314 -21.70 12.71 7.31
C ASP A 314 -22.30 11.87 6.18
N THR A 315 -23.61 11.69 6.20
CA THR A 315 -24.29 10.80 5.26
C THR A 315 -24.13 11.26 3.81
N ASP A 316 -24.13 12.57 3.56
CA ASP A 316 -23.98 13.12 2.22
C ASP A 316 -22.55 12.86 1.68
N ILE A 317 -21.53 13.05 2.52
CA ILE A 317 -20.13 12.77 2.16
C ILE A 317 -19.93 11.27 1.92
N GLN A 318 -20.52 10.44 2.79
CA GLN A 318 -20.42 8.99 2.69
C GLN A 318 -21.05 8.46 1.39
N GLU A 319 -22.25 8.92 1.06
CA GLU A 319 -22.94 8.54 -0.19
C GLU A 319 -22.14 8.96 -1.42
N HIS A 320 -21.52 10.14 -1.40
CA HIS A 320 -20.65 10.58 -2.47
C HIS A 320 -19.39 9.71 -2.59
N VAL A 321 -18.76 9.36 -1.47
CA VAL A 321 -17.60 8.44 -1.44
C VAL A 321 -17.98 7.06 -1.98
N GLU A 322 -19.11 6.50 -1.55
CA GLU A 322 -19.58 5.21 -2.05
C GLU A 322 -19.90 5.26 -3.56
N PHE A 323 -20.54 6.33 -4.03
CA PHE A 323 -20.79 6.54 -5.46
C PHE A 323 -19.49 6.55 -6.29
N LEU A 324 -18.45 7.25 -5.82
CA LEU A 324 -17.16 7.29 -6.52
C LEU A 324 -16.45 5.92 -6.59
N LEU A 325 -16.83 4.99 -5.73
CA LEU A 325 -16.28 3.62 -5.72
C LEU A 325 -17.15 2.62 -6.51
N THR A 326 -18.11 3.10 -7.30
CA THR A 326 -18.95 2.27 -8.17
C THR A 326 -18.46 2.27 -9.62
N ASP A 327 -18.94 1.33 -10.42
CA ASP A 327 -18.77 1.27 -11.86
C ASP A 327 -19.90 1.98 -12.64
N SER A 328 -20.62 2.90 -11.98
CA SER A 328 -21.68 3.69 -12.62
C SER A 328 -21.14 4.48 -13.82
N ALA A 329 -21.87 4.51 -14.90
CA ALA A 329 -21.55 5.33 -16.07
C ALA A 329 -21.54 6.85 -15.77
N GLU A 330 -22.14 7.27 -14.66
CA GLU A 330 -22.20 8.65 -14.20
C GLU A 330 -20.99 9.00 -13.29
N ASN A 331 -20.24 7.99 -12.85
CA ASN A 331 -19.05 8.19 -12.03
C ASN A 331 -17.95 8.92 -12.84
N PRO A 332 -17.46 10.09 -12.38
CA PRO A 332 -16.40 10.82 -13.08
C PRO A 332 -15.03 10.12 -13.02
N VAL A 333 -14.86 9.12 -12.15
CA VAL A 333 -13.64 8.33 -12.00
C VAL A 333 -13.75 7.03 -12.78
N SER A 334 -12.91 6.87 -13.79
CA SER A 334 -12.86 5.65 -14.61
C SER A 334 -11.83 4.67 -14.07
N TYR A 335 -12.24 3.42 -13.91
CA TYR A 335 -11.38 2.32 -13.46
C TYR A 335 -10.99 1.43 -14.64
N PRO A 336 -9.76 0.84 -14.64
CA PRO A 336 -9.29 0.03 -15.76
C PRO A 336 -9.97 -1.33 -15.85
N ASP A 337 -10.36 -1.91 -14.73
CA ASP A 337 -11.02 -3.21 -14.61
C ASP A 337 -11.81 -3.33 -13.29
N ASP A 338 -12.57 -4.42 -13.15
CA ASP A 338 -13.40 -4.69 -11.98
C ASP A 338 -12.57 -5.17 -10.75
N ASP A 339 -11.34 -5.64 -10.96
CA ASP A 339 -10.46 -6.16 -9.91
C ASP A 339 -9.67 -5.07 -9.19
N LEU A 340 -9.53 -3.87 -9.78
CA LEU A 340 -8.83 -2.78 -9.11
C LEU A 340 -9.65 -2.30 -7.92
N LEU A 341 -9.06 -2.39 -6.74
CA LEU A 341 -9.65 -1.98 -5.47
C LEU A 341 -9.23 -0.56 -5.11
N ALA A 342 -10.06 0.09 -4.30
CA ALA A 342 -9.75 1.38 -3.71
C ALA A 342 -10.23 1.41 -2.26
N GLY A 343 -9.48 2.08 -1.40
CA GLY A 343 -9.87 2.41 -0.03
C GLY A 343 -9.62 3.89 0.22
N MET A 344 -10.54 4.59 0.86
CA MET A 344 -10.40 6.01 1.15
C MET A 344 -11.08 6.41 2.45
N THR A 345 -10.57 7.47 3.08
CA THR A 345 -11.14 8.01 4.31
C THR A 345 -11.16 9.53 4.25
N VAL A 346 -12.25 10.12 4.70
CA VAL A 346 -12.42 11.56 4.87
C VAL A 346 -12.48 11.86 6.36
N VAL A 347 -11.57 12.71 6.84
CA VAL A 347 -11.44 13.13 8.24
C VAL A 347 -11.57 14.64 8.31
N ASP A 348 -12.28 15.15 9.31
CA ASP A 348 -12.30 16.57 9.64
C ASP A 348 -10.93 17.00 10.16
N THR A 349 -10.30 17.97 9.49
CA THR A 349 -8.93 18.37 9.79
C THR A 349 -8.72 18.86 11.22
N LYS A 350 -9.74 19.49 11.81
CA LYS A 350 -9.62 20.12 13.13
C LYS A 350 -10.00 19.21 14.28
N THR A 351 -11.00 18.34 14.05
CA THR A 351 -11.57 17.54 15.12
C THR A 351 -11.14 16.09 15.12
N GLY A 352 -10.56 15.58 14.01
CA GLY A 352 -10.27 14.16 13.82
C GLY A 352 -11.53 13.31 13.57
N GLU A 353 -12.72 13.93 13.47
CA GLU A 353 -13.96 13.21 13.22
C GLU A 353 -13.97 12.57 11.83
N ILE A 354 -14.23 11.29 11.75
CA ILE A 354 -14.33 10.54 10.49
C ILE A 354 -15.67 10.87 9.84
N ARG A 355 -15.65 11.57 8.71
CA ARG A 355 -16.86 11.96 7.98
C ARG A 355 -17.37 10.89 7.02
N ALA A 356 -16.43 10.12 6.43
CA ALA A 356 -16.77 9.04 5.53
C ALA A 356 -15.66 8.00 5.42
N VAL A 357 -16.04 6.76 5.10
CA VAL A 357 -15.14 5.63 4.86
C VAL A 357 -15.58 4.88 3.61
N GLY A 358 -14.75 4.90 2.58
CA GLY A 358 -14.89 4.08 1.38
C GLY A 358 -14.06 2.82 1.50
N GLY A 359 -14.64 1.74 2.04
CA GLY A 359 -13.90 0.53 2.44
C GLY A 359 -13.36 -0.30 1.30
N SER A 360 -14.08 -0.38 0.19
CA SER A 360 -13.69 -1.13 -1.01
C SER A 360 -14.57 -0.76 -2.19
N ARG A 361 -14.04 -0.96 -3.38
CA ARG A 361 -14.80 -0.98 -4.63
C ARG A 361 -15.33 -2.40 -4.89
N ASN A 362 -16.47 -2.53 -5.60
CA ASN A 362 -17.05 -3.82 -6.03
C ASN A 362 -17.22 -4.82 -4.88
N ARG A 363 -17.89 -4.41 -3.81
CA ARG A 363 -18.08 -5.25 -2.62
C ARG A 363 -18.99 -6.44 -2.92
N GLU A 364 -18.54 -7.66 -2.57
CA GLU A 364 -19.29 -8.89 -2.75
C GLU A 364 -20.23 -9.19 -1.57
N SER A 365 -19.95 -8.63 -0.40
CA SER A 365 -20.71 -8.87 0.84
C SER A 365 -20.63 -7.67 1.78
N ALA A 366 -21.68 -7.46 2.57
CA ALA A 366 -21.63 -6.52 3.68
C ALA A 366 -20.59 -6.94 4.71
N PHE A 367 -19.98 -5.96 5.37
CA PHE A 367 -18.90 -6.18 6.33
C PHE A 367 -17.72 -7.01 5.77
N GLY A 368 -17.45 -6.87 4.47
CA GLY A 368 -16.31 -7.49 3.79
C GLY A 368 -14.97 -6.83 4.13
N SER A 369 -13.96 -7.06 3.28
CA SER A 369 -12.64 -6.43 3.46
C SER A 369 -12.73 -4.91 3.37
N ASN A 370 -12.27 -4.22 4.41
CA ASN A 370 -12.21 -2.76 4.47
C ASN A 370 -10.77 -2.27 4.31
N TYR A 371 -10.44 -1.79 3.11
CA TYR A 371 -9.09 -1.34 2.75
C TYR A 371 -8.81 0.10 3.21
N ALA A 372 -9.81 0.79 3.77
CA ALA A 372 -9.66 2.15 4.28
C ALA A 372 -9.15 2.21 5.71
N ILE A 373 -9.51 1.23 6.56
CA ILE A 373 -9.25 1.28 8.01
C ILE A 373 -8.16 0.32 8.48
N ASN A 374 -7.89 -0.75 7.72
CA ASN A 374 -6.91 -1.75 8.13
C ASN A 374 -5.53 -1.47 7.50
N PRO A 375 -4.44 -1.46 8.29
CA PRO A 375 -3.09 -1.31 7.75
C PRO A 375 -2.68 -2.58 7.00
N PHE A 376 -2.44 -2.50 5.71
CA PHE A 376 -2.20 -3.68 4.87
C PHE A 376 -1.26 -3.44 3.69
N ARG A 377 -0.90 -2.18 3.42
CA ARG A 377 -0.02 -1.80 2.31
C ARG A 377 1.01 -0.77 2.74
N GLN A 378 2.16 -0.88 2.11
CA GLN A 378 3.25 0.08 2.24
C GLN A 378 2.81 1.46 1.72
N PRO A 379 3.09 2.54 2.46
CA PRO A 379 2.63 3.89 2.11
C PRO A 379 3.36 4.50 0.90
N GLY A 380 4.52 3.98 0.53
CA GLY A 380 5.38 4.63 -0.44
C GLY A 380 5.76 6.06 -0.01
N SER A 381 5.92 6.94 -0.97
CA SER A 381 6.40 8.31 -0.71
C SER A 381 5.43 9.21 0.09
N THR A 382 4.22 8.76 0.44
CA THR A 382 3.34 9.53 1.32
C THR A 382 3.88 9.65 2.73
N ILE A 383 4.82 8.78 3.12
CA ILE A 383 5.45 8.81 4.45
C ILE A 383 6.50 9.92 4.60
N LYS A 384 7.04 10.48 3.51
CA LYS A 384 8.16 11.45 3.52
C LYS A 384 7.92 12.69 4.38
N PRO A 385 6.73 13.33 4.35
CA PRO A 385 6.44 14.44 5.26
C PRO A 385 6.48 14.04 6.72
N ILE A 386 6.06 12.82 7.04
CA ILE A 386 5.91 12.29 8.39
C ILE A 386 7.26 11.84 8.96
N LEU A 387 8.10 11.17 8.16
CA LEU A 387 9.28 10.47 8.67
C LEU A 387 10.61 11.18 8.34
N SER A 388 10.61 12.07 7.35
CA SER A 388 11.83 12.77 6.93
C SER A 388 11.73 14.28 7.14
N TYR A 389 10.90 14.97 6.37
CA TYR A 389 10.92 16.45 6.32
C TYR A 389 10.26 17.13 7.53
N GLY A 390 9.17 16.57 8.07
CA GLY A 390 8.55 17.07 9.31
C GLY A 390 9.52 17.03 10.49
N PRO A 391 10.08 15.87 10.81
CA PRO A 391 11.10 15.76 11.86
C PRO A 391 12.32 16.67 11.64
N ALA A 392 12.79 16.81 10.39
CA ALA A 392 13.93 17.70 10.09
C ALA A 392 13.64 19.17 10.41
N ILE A 393 12.42 19.64 10.11
CA ILE A 393 12.00 20.99 10.50
C ILE A 393 11.79 21.08 12.00
N GLU A 394 11.16 20.07 12.63
CA GLU A 394 10.85 20.08 14.06
C GLU A 394 12.09 20.08 14.95
N TYR A 395 13.02 19.18 14.69
CA TYR A 395 14.16 18.95 15.57
C TYR A 395 15.40 19.75 15.11
N GLU A 396 15.70 19.77 13.81
CA GLU A 396 16.91 20.39 13.24
C GLU A 396 16.67 21.83 12.76
N LYS A 397 15.42 22.33 12.83
CA LYS A 397 15.04 23.68 12.41
C LYS A 397 15.37 23.97 10.94
N TRP A 398 15.28 22.99 10.07
CA TRP A 398 15.52 23.18 8.65
C TRP A 398 14.59 24.23 8.06
N SER A 399 15.15 25.03 7.15
CA SER A 399 14.34 25.88 6.26
C SER A 399 13.77 25.05 5.11
N THR A 400 12.75 25.56 4.44
CA THR A 400 12.26 24.94 3.18
C THR A 400 13.31 24.98 2.07
N TYR A 401 14.32 25.86 2.21
CA TYR A 401 15.49 25.97 1.32
C TYR A 401 16.63 25.02 1.69
N HIS A 402 16.62 24.37 2.84
CA HIS A 402 17.74 23.53 3.26
C HIS A 402 18.24 22.64 2.12
N GLN A 403 19.56 22.68 1.86
CA GLN A 403 20.17 22.01 0.71
C GLN A 403 20.56 20.58 1.05
N ILE A 404 20.06 19.62 0.24
CA ILE A 404 20.34 18.20 0.40
C ILE A 404 21.07 17.73 -0.87
N ASN A 405 22.14 16.97 -0.71
CA ASN A 405 22.92 16.49 -1.85
C ASN A 405 22.28 15.24 -2.49
N ASP A 406 21.77 15.39 -3.70
CA ASP A 406 21.22 14.31 -4.55
C ASP A 406 22.20 13.96 -5.69
N ASP A 407 23.41 13.51 -5.34
CA ASP A 407 24.51 13.31 -6.28
C ASP A 407 24.66 11.88 -6.82
N ALA A 408 24.18 10.88 -6.08
CA ALA A 408 24.38 9.46 -6.40
C ALA A 408 23.30 8.59 -5.77
N PRO A 409 23.18 7.31 -6.16
CA PRO A 409 22.38 6.34 -5.41
C PRO A 409 22.81 6.28 -3.94
N TYR A 410 21.83 6.18 -3.04
CA TYR A 410 22.10 6.05 -1.60
C TYR A 410 22.54 4.63 -1.26
N ASP A 411 23.78 4.47 -0.81
CA ASP A 411 24.36 3.19 -0.40
C ASP A 411 24.18 3.00 1.12
N TYR A 412 23.34 2.03 1.49
CA TYR A 412 23.08 1.65 2.89
C TYR A 412 23.88 0.40 3.34
N GLY A 413 24.85 -0.02 2.53
CA GLY A 413 25.66 -1.24 2.78
C GLY A 413 24.96 -2.55 2.35
N GLY A 414 23.81 -2.48 1.67
CA GLY A 414 23.09 -3.63 1.14
C GLY A 414 23.47 -3.98 -0.30
N LYS A 415 22.81 -5.02 -0.86
CA LYS A 415 23.12 -5.46 -2.22
C LYS A 415 22.80 -4.45 -3.32
N ASN A 416 21.72 -3.66 -3.12
CA ASN A 416 21.20 -2.75 -4.13
C ASN A 416 21.02 -1.37 -3.49
N PRO A 417 21.76 -0.33 -3.91
CA PRO A 417 21.55 1.02 -3.39
C PRO A 417 20.18 1.57 -3.76
N PHE A 418 19.61 2.39 -2.90
CA PHE A 418 18.38 3.10 -3.21
C PHE A 418 18.61 4.16 -4.28
N ARG A 419 17.63 4.35 -5.17
CA ARG A 419 17.69 5.26 -6.31
C ARG A 419 16.47 6.16 -6.34
N ASN A 420 16.63 7.32 -6.97
CA ASN A 420 15.49 8.13 -7.34
C ASN A 420 14.60 7.37 -8.33
N TRP A 421 13.28 7.62 -8.27
CA TRP A 421 12.29 6.95 -9.12
C TRP A 421 12.54 7.18 -10.62
N ASN A 422 13.08 8.38 -10.99
CA ASN A 422 13.45 8.76 -12.36
C ASN A 422 14.89 8.37 -12.73
N ARG A 423 15.68 7.81 -11.76
CA ARG A 423 17.10 7.45 -11.89
C ARG A 423 18.01 8.61 -12.28
N GLN A 424 17.59 9.86 -12.03
CA GLN A 424 18.37 11.07 -12.24
C GLN A 424 18.81 11.64 -10.88
N TYR A 425 19.96 12.33 -10.89
CA TYR A 425 20.55 12.96 -9.72
C TYR A 425 20.87 14.40 -10.09
N GLN A 426 20.58 15.34 -9.19
CA GLN A 426 20.61 16.78 -9.49
C GLN A 426 21.62 17.56 -8.67
N GLY A 427 22.46 16.88 -7.88
CA GLY A 427 23.37 17.53 -6.95
C GLY A 427 22.61 18.16 -5.79
N TRP A 428 22.98 19.39 -5.41
CA TRP A 428 22.32 20.08 -4.32
C TRP A 428 20.93 20.57 -4.70
N VAL A 429 19.93 20.16 -3.92
CA VAL A 429 18.51 20.53 -4.11
C VAL A 429 17.91 21.00 -2.80
N SER A 430 16.95 21.93 -2.87
CA SER A 430 16.23 22.34 -1.66
C SER A 430 15.29 21.25 -1.13
N ALA A 431 15.03 21.26 0.17
CA ALA A 431 14.06 20.37 0.81
C ALA A 431 12.67 20.47 0.14
N ARG A 432 12.23 21.71 -0.19
CA ARG A 432 11.01 21.95 -0.96
C ARG A 432 11.02 21.22 -2.31
N TYR A 433 12.05 21.40 -3.10
CA TYR A 433 12.16 20.77 -4.41
C TYR A 433 12.22 19.25 -4.30
N ALA A 434 13.01 18.73 -3.36
CA ALA A 434 13.15 17.31 -3.12
C ALA A 434 11.82 16.64 -2.74
N LEU A 435 11.01 17.29 -1.88
CA LEU A 435 9.67 16.81 -1.50
C LEU A 435 8.68 16.96 -2.66
N ALA A 436 8.70 18.10 -3.38
CA ALA A 436 7.80 18.34 -4.51
C ALA A 436 8.00 17.32 -5.64
N GLN A 437 9.25 17.03 -5.97
CA GLN A 437 9.63 16.02 -6.98
C GLN A 437 9.67 14.59 -6.42
N SER A 438 9.38 14.44 -5.13
CA SER A 438 9.34 13.13 -4.45
C SER A 438 10.64 12.33 -4.60
N LEU A 439 11.80 12.98 -4.59
CA LEU A 439 13.10 12.34 -4.69
C LEU A 439 13.33 11.39 -3.52
N ASN A 440 13.94 10.23 -3.77
CA ASN A 440 14.16 9.21 -2.75
C ASN A 440 15.47 9.46 -1.98
N VAL A 441 16.55 9.75 -2.69
CA VAL A 441 17.87 9.93 -2.08
C VAL A 441 17.87 11.05 -1.05
N PRO A 442 17.31 12.25 -1.34
CA PRO A 442 17.18 13.28 -0.33
C PRO A 442 16.38 12.85 0.91
N ALA A 443 15.26 12.14 0.73
CA ALA A 443 14.45 11.69 1.87
C ALA A 443 15.18 10.70 2.78
N LEU A 444 15.98 9.78 2.21
CA LEU A 444 16.81 8.83 2.96
C LEU A 444 17.91 9.57 3.76
N LYS A 445 18.61 10.51 3.11
CA LYS A 445 19.64 11.34 3.76
C LYS A 445 19.04 12.18 4.88
N THR A 446 17.85 12.74 4.68
CA THR A 446 17.13 13.50 5.70
C THR A 446 16.79 12.64 6.91
N LEU A 447 16.26 11.41 6.73
CA LEU A 447 16.00 10.50 7.84
C LEU A 447 17.28 10.15 8.61
N GLU A 448 18.38 9.90 7.90
CA GLU A 448 19.68 9.59 8.51
C GLU A 448 20.20 10.77 9.36
N GLU A 449 20.03 12.00 8.88
CA GLU A 449 20.48 13.21 9.58
C GLU A 449 19.62 13.50 10.81
N VAL A 450 18.29 13.38 10.72
CA VAL A 450 17.35 13.51 11.83
C VAL A 450 17.60 12.43 12.90
N GLY A 451 17.91 11.22 12.47
CA GLY A 451 18.00 10.04 13.33
C GLY A 451 16.68 9.28 13.47
N PHE A 452 16.82 7.95 13.57
CA PHE A 452 15.67 7.03 13.52
C PHE A 452 14.74 7.16 14.73
N ASP A 453 15.27 7.42 15.92
CA ASP A 453 14.47 7.51 17.16
C ASP A 453 13.60 8.78 17.16
N GLN A 454 14.15 9.94 16.76
CA GLN A 454 13.40 11.18 16.67
C GLN A 454 12.33 11.13 15.57
N ALA A 455 12.67 10.56 14.42
CA ALA A 455 11.72 10.37 13.34
C ALA A 455 10.58 9.41 13.74
N LYS A 456 10.90 8.35 14.51
CA LYS A 456 9.92 7.41 15.08
C LYS A 456 8.97 8.14 16.03
N GLU A 457 9.51 8.85 17.01
CA GLU A 457 8.72 9.62 18.00
C GLU A 457 7.75 10.59 17.33
N PHE A 458 8.23 11.32 16.31
CA PHE A 458 7.39 12.23 15.54
C PHE A 458 6.25 11.50 14.81
N ALA A 459 6.54 10.38 14.16
CA ALA A 459 5.55 9.61 13.43
C ALA A 459 4.53 8.92 14.36
N GLU A 460 4.97 8.42 15.52
CA GLU A 460 4.10 7.82 16.55
C GLU A 460 3.16 8.87 17.16
N GLY A 461 3.62 10.11 17.35
CA GLY A 461 2.77 11.25 17.73
C GLY A 461 1.67 11.54 16.70
N LEU A 462 1.85 11.13 15.45
CA LEU A 462 0.87 11.22 14.37
C LEU A 462 0.03 9.92 14.17
N GLY A 463 0.10 8.96 15.09
CA GLY A 463 -0.66 7.72 15.04
C GLY A 463 -0.08 6.66 14.08
N ILE A 464 1.17 6.82 13.62
CA ILE A 464 1.83 5.86 12.74
C ILE A 464 2.78 4.96 13.53
N ASN A 465 2.50 3.66 13.56
CA ASN A 465 3.31 2.66 14.23
C ASN A 465 4.12 1.85 13.24
N PHE A 466 5.33 1.42 13.64
CA PHE A 466 6.27 0.72 12.78
C PHE A 466 6.32 -0.77 13.08
N HIS A 467 6.60 -1.57 12.06
CA HIS A 467 6.81 -3.00 12.19
C HIS A 467 7.98 -3.28 13.17
N GLU A 468 7.78 -4.24 14.09
CA GLU A 468 8.74 -4.57 15.14
C GLU A 468 9.19 -3.37 15.99
N ASP A 469 8.36 -2.32 16.09
CA ASP A 469 8.61 -1.13 16.91
C ASP A 469 9.93 -0.40 16.58
N ARG A 470 10.35 -0.43 15.31
CA ARG A 470 11.59 0.21 14.84
C ARG A 470 11.45 0.81 13.45
N VAL A 471 12.15 1.90 13.21
CA VAL A 471 12.31 2.54 11.92
C VAL A 471 13.54 1.99 11.21
N LEU A 472 13.39 1.66 9.94
CA LEU A 472 14.48 1.27 9.04
C LEU A 472 14.72 2.37 8.01
N ILE A 473 15.92 2.44 7.44
CA ILE A 473 16.24 3.47 6.44
C ILE A 473 15.25 3.48 5.25
N GLY A 474 14.79 2.31 4.83
CA GLY A 474 13.80 2.18 3.74
C GLY A 474 12.42 2.72 4.08
N ASP A 475 12.08 2.92 5.36
CA ASP A 475 10.82 3.53 5.78
C ASP A 475 10.73 5.00 5.35
N ALA A 476 11.86 5.71 5.19
CA ALA A 476 11.89 7.07 4.64
C ALA A 476 11.17 7.21 3.27
N ILE A 477 11.07 6.11 2.54
CA ILE A 477 10.39 6.06 1.23
C ILE A 477 9.19 5.11 1.23
N GLY A 478 8.81 4.58 2.41
CA GLY A 478 7.67 3.68 2.59
C GLY A 478 7.83 2.34 1.88
N GLY A 479 9.03 1.77 1.87
CA GLY A 479 9.40 0.58 1.11
C GLY A 479 9.79 -0.64 1.96
N THR A 480 9.44 -0.67 3.25
CA THR A 480 9.74 -1.77 4.17
C THR A 480 8.50 -2.61 4.51
N GLU A 481 8.55 -3.35 5.62
CA GLU A 481 7.42 -4.15 6.11
C GLU A 481 6.35 -3.33 6.85
N THR A 482 6.62 -2.05 7.13
CA THR A 482 5.66 -1.12 7.74
C THR A 482 4.51 -0.87 6.77
N THR A 483 3.30 -1.14 7.24
CA THR A 483 2.05 -0.92 6.49
C THR A 483 1.16 0.08 7.20
N ILE A 484 0.43 0.87 6.45
CA ILE A 484 -0.53 1.84 6.98
C ILE A 484 -1.88 1.72 6.26
N SER A 485 -2.90 2.32 6.87
CA SER A 485 -4.23 2.46 6.27
C SER A 485 -4.47 3.89 5.77
N PRO A 486 -5.41 4.09 4.82
CA PRO A 486 -5.90 5.43 4.50
C PRO A 486 -6.35 6.22 5.73
N LEU A 487 -7.03 5.59 6.69
CA LEU A 487 -7.46 6.24 7.93
C LEU A 487 -6.29 6.81 8.74
N GLN A 488 -5.27 6.01 9.00
CA GLN A 488 -4.06 6.46 9.71
C GLN A 488 -3.36 7.61 8.96
N LEU A 489 -3.28 7.50 7.64
CA LEU A 489 -2.63 8.50 6.81
C LEU A 489 -3.43 9.81 6.77
N ALA A 490 -4.77 9.76 6.67
CA ALA A 490 -5.61 10.94 6.73
C ALA A 490 -5.49 11.64 8.09
N GLY A 491 -5.49 10.88 9.20
CA GLY A 491 -5.26 11.40 10.54
C GLY A 491 -3.89 12.07 10.70
N ALA A 492 -2.81 11.43 10.22
CA ALA A 492 -1.47 12.00 10.29
C ALA A 492 -1.37 13.33 9.49
N PHE A 493 -2.01 13.38 8.31
CA PHE A 493 -2.01 14.58 7.46
C PHE A 493 -2.90 15.70 8.02
N SER A 494 -3.96 15.39 8.77
CA SER A 494 -4.81 16.41 9.41
C SER A 494 -4.02 17.29 10.37
N ALA A 495 -3.05 16.74 11.11
CA ALA A 495 -2.24 17.50 12.05
C ALA A 495 -1.42 18.62 11.37
N PHE A 496 -0.92 18.40 10.14
CA PHE A 496 -0.27 19.47 9.37
C PHE A 496 -1.25 20.59 9.00
N GLY A 497 -2.50 20.25 8.67
CA GLY A 497 -3.57 21.19 8.35
C GLY A 497 -4.17 21.89 9.58
N ASN A 498 -3.90 21.38 10.77
CA ASN A 498 -4.42 21.83 12.07
C ASN A 498 -3.32 22.39 12.98
N GLU A 499 -2.38 23.14 12.42
CA GLU A 499 -1.34 23.90 13.16
C GLU A 499 -0.47 23.00 14.08
N GLY A 500 -0.34 21.70 13.77
CA GLY A 500 0.44 20.75 14.55
C GLY A 500 -0.34 20.00 15.65
N ILE A 501 -1.65 20.19 15.71
CA ILE A 501 -2.52 19.52 16.66
C ILE A 501 -3.09 18.26 16.02
N TYR A 502 -2.83 17.12 16.62
CA TYR A 502 -3.36 15.81 16.23
C TYR A 502 -4.51 15.41 17.13
N THR A 503 -5.60 14.95 16.55
CA THR A 503 -6.67 14.25 17.23
C THR A 503 -6.83 12.88 16.58
N GLU A 504 -6.80 11.82 17.36
CA GLU A 504 -6.98 10.46 16.85
C GLU A 504 -8.29 10.39 16.04
N PRO A 505 -8.24 9.92 14.78
CA PRO A 505 -9.44 9.76 13.98
C PRO A 505 -10.45 8.85 14.66
N HIS A 506 -11.68 9.35 14.81
CA HIS A 506 -12.73 8.63 15.52
C HIS A 506 -14.08 8.71 14.80
N ALA A 507 -14.84 7.62 14.89
CA ALA A 507 -16.17 7.49 14.31
C ALA A 507 -17.28 7.74 15.35
N ILE A 508 -16.96 7.73 16.64
CA ILE A 508 -17.94 7.81 17.72
C ILE A 508 -17.63 8.98 18.65
N THR A 509 -18.66 9.77 18.95
CA THR A 509 -18.56 10.88 19.91
C THR A 509 -19.00 10.46 21.31
N LYS A 510 -20.12 9.74 21.42
CA LYS A 510 -20.68 9.26 22.69
C LYS A 510 -21.59 8.06 22.48
N VAL A 511 -21.84 7.35 23.57
CA VAL A 511 -22.79 6.25 23.65
C VAL A 511 -23.78 6.50 24.81
N GLU A 512 -25.07 6.30 24.55
CA GLU A 512 -26.14 6.30 25.57
C GLU A 512 -26.63 4.87 25.79
N PHE A 513 -26.59 4.41 27.01
CA PHE A 513 -27.10 3.10 27.43
C PHE A 513 -28.61 3.12 27.67
N PRO A 514 -29.28 1.96 27.65
CA PRO A 514 -30.73 1.87 27.89
C PRO A 514 -31.19 2.42 29.27
N ASP A 515 -30.30 2.48 30.25
CA ASP A 515 -30.56 3.05 31.57
C ASP A 515 -30.42 4.58 31.62
N GLY A 516 -30.07 5.20 30.48
CA GLY A 516 -29.87 6.63 30.32
C GLY A 516 -28.47 7.13 30.72
N SER A 517 -27.55 6.24 31.08
CA SER A 517 -26.15 6.62 31.27
C SER A 517 -25.47 6.94 29.95
N VAL A 518 -24.58 7.94 29.96
CA VAL A 518 -23.87 8.40 28.77
C VAL A 518 -22.36 8.29 29.01
N VAL A 519 -21.65 7.75 28.03
CA VAL A 519 -20.18 7.71 27.99
C VAL A 519 -19.71 8.55 26.83
N ASP A 520 -18.85 9.54 27.07
CA ASP A 520 -18.14 10.31 26.06
C ASP A 520 -16.91 9.52 25.60
N LEU A 521 -16.75 9.35 24.28
CA LEU A 521 -15.69 8.56 23.67
C LEU A 521 -14.77 9.41 22.79
N LYS A 522 -14.94 10.74 22.77
CA LYS A 522 -14.08 11.63 21.99
C LYS A 522 -12.64 11.57 22.50
N PRO A 523 -11.66 11.41 21.60
CA PRO A 523 -10.26 11.50 21.97
C PRO A 523 -9.87 12.95 22.33
N GLU A 524 -8.84 13.10 23.14
CA GLU A 524 -8.25 14.42 23.44
C GLU A 524 -7.34 14.84 22.27
N ALA A 525 -7.31 16.14 21.99
CA ALA A 525 -6.43 16.74 21.00
C ALA A 525 -5.05 16.98 21.61
N GLU A 526 -3.98 16.61 20.92
CA GLU A 526 -2.60 16.72 21.36
C GLU A 526 -1.77 17.57 20.41
N ALA A 527 -0.92 18.46 20.93
CA ALA A 527 0.06 19.17 20.13
C ALA A 527 1.27 18.24 19.91
N VAL A 528 1.42 17.73 18.68
CA VAL A 528 2.41 16.72 18.34
C VAL A 528 3.60 17.31 17.55
N MET A 529 3.49 18.54 17.06
CA MET A 529 4.55 19.29 16.43
C MET A 529 4.32 20.80 16.63
N SER A 530 5.34 21.57 16.40
CA SER A 530 5.29 23.04 16.43
C SER A 530 4.48 23.59 15.24
N ASP A 531 3.86 24.74 15.42
CA ASP A 531 3.11 25.46 14.39
C ASP A 531 3.95 25.77 13.14
N TYR A 532 5.24 26.13 13.33
CA TYR A 532 6.15 26.34 12.20
C TYR A 532 6.40 25.06 11.39
N THR A 533 6.50 23.90 12.03
CA THR A 533 6.68 22.63 11.33
C THR A 533 5.45 22.29 10.50
N ALA A 534 4.27 22.39 11.09
CA ALA A 534 3.01 22.16 10.39
C ALA A 534 2.86 23.07 9.17
N TYR A 535 3.10 24.37 9.34
CA TYR A 535 2.98 25.34 8.26
C TYR A 535 4.03 25.16 7.16
N MET A 536 5.30 24.98 7.51
CA MET A 536 6.39 24.86 6.53
C MET A 536 6.26 23.55 5.73
N VAL A 537 5.86 22.44 6.36
CA VAL A 537 5.55 21.18 5.66
C VAL A 537 4.35 21.38 4.73
N THR A 538 3.29 22.02 5.20
CA THR A 538 2.10 22.34 4.38
C THR A 538 2.45 23.16 3.15
N ASP A 539 3.28 24.18 3.29
CA ASP A 539 3.70 25.02 2.18
C ASP A 539 4.55 24.26 1.16
N MET A 540 5.46 23.37 1.62
CA MET A 540 6.16 22.45 0.72
C MET A 540 5.21 21.48 0.03
N LEU A 541 4.16 21.00 0.70
CA LEU A 541 3.15 20.10 0.14
C LEU A 541 2.23 20.81 -0.87
N LYS A 542 1.99 22.13 -0.74
CA LYS A 542 1.37 22.96 -1.80
C LYS A 542 2.23 22.95 -3.07
N SER A 543 3.55 22.91 -2.94
CA SER A 543 4.47 22.81 -4.08
C SER A 543 4.37 21.46 -4.81
N VAL A 544 4.02 20.38 -4.13
CA VAL A 544 3.74 19.06 -4.75
C VAL A 544 2.60 19.16 -5.76
N LEU A 545 1.55 19.94 -5.44
CA LEU A 545 0.37 20.10 -6.30
C LEU A 545 0.52 21.18 -7.35
N SER A 546 1.33 22.22 -7.11
CA SER A 546 1.51 23.33 -8.07
C SER A 546 2.54 23.01 -9.16
N SER A 547 3.65 22.32 -8.81
CA SER A 547 4.79 22.06 -9.71
C SER A 547 5.44 20.69 -9.57
N GLY A 548 4.91 19.83 -8.68
CA GLY A 548 5.48 18.55 -8.36
C GLY A 548 4.70 17.36 -8.93
N THR A 549 4.80 16.23 -8.24
CA THR A 549 4.21 14.94 -8.67
C THR A 549 2.69 14.85 -8.54
N GLY A 550 2.07 15.79 -7.82
CA GLY A 550 0.63 15.79 -7.47
C GLY A 550 -0.24 16.75 -8.28
N THR A 551 0.25 17.32 -9.39
CA THR A 551 -0.46 18.37 -10.17
C THR A 551 -1.86 17.96 -10.63
N ASN A 552 -2.11 16.67 -10.85
CA ASN A 552 -3.44 16.17 -11.24
C ASN A 552 -4.48 16.23 -10.12
N ALA A 553 -4.04 16.28 -8.86
CA ALA A 553 -4.93 16.44 -7.71
C ALA A 553 -5.18 17.92 -7.36
N ASN A 554 -4.51 18.87 -8.02
CA ASN A 554 -4.70 20.30 -7.79
C ASN A 554 -6.14 20.73 -8.11
N ILE A 555 -6.71 21.55 -7.22
CA ILE A 555 -8.05 22.13 -7.36
C ILE A 555 -7.86 23.65 -7.47
N PRO A 556 -8.10 24.21 -8.68
CA PRO A 556 -7.92 25.64 -8.88
C PRO A 556 -8.77 26.49 -7.93
N GLY A 557 -8.15 27.44 -7.25
CA GLY A 557 -8.84 28.37 -6.34
C GLY A 557 -9.06 27.83 -4.92
N MET A 558 -8.68 26.58 -4.65
CA MET A 558 -8.75 25.97 -3.31
C MET A 558 -7.34 25.76 -2.75
N PRO A 559 -7.06 26.20 -1.51
CA PRO A 559 -5.77 25.95 -0.87
C PRO A 559 -5.67 24.49 -0.43
N VAL A 560 -4.98 23.69 -1.24
CA VAL A 560 -4.78 22.25 -1.02
C VAL A 560 -3.31 21.95 -0.86
N ALA A 561 -2.97 21.13 0.13
CA ALA A 561 -1.67 20.52 0.31
C ALA A 561 -1.78 19.00 0.21
N GLY A 562 -0.76 18.30 -0.28
CA GLY A 562 -0.85 16.85 -0.40
C GLY A 562 0.40 16.17 -0.94
N LYS A 563 0.41 14.84 -0.90
CA LYS A 563 1.53 14.00 -1.30
C LYS A 563 1.08 12.75 -2.04
N THR A 564 1.78 12.45 -3.10
CA THR A 564 1.66 11.21 -3.87
C THR A 564 2.49 10.09 -3.25
N GLY A 565 2.04 8.86 -3.39
CA GLY A 565 2.79 7.66 -3.01
C GLY A 565 2.63 6.56 -4.04
N THR A 566 3.71 5.84 -4.29
CA THR A 566 3.70 4.62 -5.10
C THR A 566 4.69 3.62 -4.53
N THR A 567 4.35 2.33 -4.65
CA THR A 567 5.30 1.25 -4.42
C THR A 567 5.44 0.42 -5.69
N ASN A 568 6.57 -0.24 -5.85
CA ASN A 568 6.88 -1.04 -7.03
C ASN A 568 7.10 -2.50 -6.65
N LEU A 569 6.77 -3.41 -7.55
CA LEU A 569 7.12 -4.81 -7.41
C LEU A 569 8.62 -5.02 -7.65
N GLU A 570 9.24 -5.80 -6.76
CA GLU A 570 10.64 -6.18 -6.94
C GLU A 570 10.84 -6.91 -8.28
N GLY A 571 11.83 -6.47 -9.06
CA GLY A 571 12.17 -7.05 -10.35
C GLY A 571 11.21 -6.77 -11.50
N LYS A 572 10.15 -5.95 -11.30
CA LYS A 572 9.22 -5.54 -12.36
C LYS A 572 9.19 -4.02 -12.50
N SER A 573 8.92 -3.54 -13.70
CA SER A 573 8.66 -2.11 -13.93
C SER A 573 7.18 -1.82 -13.75
N GLY A 574 6.84 -0.78 -12.97
CA GLY A 574 5.48 -0.32 -12.71
C GLY A 574 5.10 -0.38 -11.23
N ALA A 575 4.04 0.34 -10.89
CA ALA A 575 3.53 0.45 -9.52
C ALA A 575 2.52 -0.66 -9.21
N ASN A 576 2.54 -1.23 -8.02
CA ASN A 576 1.55 -2.19 -7.52
C ASN A 576 0.60 -1.57 -6.48
N ASN A 577 0.97 -0.44 -5.88
CA ASN A 577 0.09 0.38 -5.06
C ASN A 577 0.24 1.85 -5.47
N SER A 578 -0.85 2.58 -5.47
CA SER A 578 -0.86 4.02 -5.67
C SER A 578 -1.64 4.69 -4.56
N TRP A 579 -1.07 5.78 -4.05
CA TRP A 579 -1.58 6.54 -2.91
C TRP A 579 -1.66 8.02 -3.23
N PHE A 580 -2.62 8.67 -2.62
CA PHE A 580 -2.65 10.11 -2.48
C PHE A 580 -3.21 10.48 -1.11
N ALA A 581 -2.52 11.39 -0.42
CA ALA A 581 -3.03 12.02 0.80
C ALA A 581 -2.96 13.52 0.63
N GLY A 582 -4.04 14.20 0.92
CA GLY A 582 -4.11 15.65 0.81
C GLY A 582 -5.18 16.23 1.72
N TYR A 583 -5.06 17.51 2.00
CA TYR A 583 -5.91 18.20 2.96
C TYR A 583 -6.09 19.67 2.65
N THR A 584 -7.14 20.21 3.21
CA THR A 584 -7.43 21.64 3.38
C THR A 584 -7.51 21.94 4.87
N THR A 585 -7.86 23.15 5.25
CA THR A 585 -8.16 23.50 6.64
C THR A 585 -9.45 22.88 7.17
N ASN A 586 -10.28 22.25 6.30
CA ASN A 586 -11.54 21.62 6.67
C ASN A 586 -11.47 20.09 6.68
N TYR A 587 -10.88 19.50 5.65
CA TYR A 587 -10.86 18.03 5.48
C TYR A 587 -9.49 17.51 5.12
N SER A 588 -9.16 16.33 5.65
CA SER A 588 -8.01 15.50 5.27
C SER A 588 -8.52 14.20 4.65
N ILE A 589 -8.01 13.87 3.46
CA ILE A 589 -8.42 12.69 2.70
C ILE A 589 -7.20 11.89 2.31
N ALA A 590 -7.21 10.59 2.61
CA ALA A 590 -6.20 9.67 2.09
C ALA A 590 -6.85 8.51 1.33
N ILE A 591 -6.20 8.11 0.25
CA ILE A 591 -6.72 7.17 -0.73
C ILE A 591 -5.61 6.20 -1.13
N TRP A 592 -5.97 4.94 -1.19
CA TRP A 592 -5.17 3.86 -1.76
C TRP A 592 -5.89 3.19 -2.93
N THR A 593 -5.15 2.80 -3.96
CA THR A 593 -5.62 1.90 -5.01
C THR A 593 -4.60 0.80 -5.28
N GLY A 594 -5.10 -0.39 -5.58
CA GLY A 594 -4.27 -1.56 -5.85
C GLY A 594 -5.10 -2.81 -6.11
N TYR A 595 -4.44 -3.93 -6.31
CA TYR A 595 -5.09 -5.22 -6.47
C TYR A 595 -5.01 -6.06 -5.18
N LYS A 596 -5.98 -6.97 -5.01
CA LYS A 596 -6.04 -7.88 -3.85
C LYS A 596 -4.72 -8.65 -3.69
N GLU A 597 -4.26 -9.26 -4.77
CA GLU A 597 -2.93 -9.84 -4.82
C GLU A 597 -1.92 -8.74 -5.18
N ASN A 598 -1.02 -8.44 -4.27
CA ASN A 598 -0.02 -7.38 -4.38
C ASN A 598 1.08 -7.68 -5.43
N ASN A 599 0.75 -8.44 -6.50
CA ASN A 599 1.66 -8.90 -7.55
C ASN A 599 1.31 -8.38 -8.95
N ARG A 600 0.23 -7.60 -9.09
CA ARG A 600 -0.21 -6.94 -10.33
C ARG A 600 0.27 -5.50 -10.39
N ILE A 601 0.52 -5.01 -11.59
CA ILE A 601 0.88 -3.62 -11.87
C ILE A 601 -0.40 -2.84 -12.16
N ILE A 602 -0.50 -1.65 -11.58
CA ILE A 602 -1.57 -0.70 -11.81
C ILE A 602 -1.28 0.03 -13.14
N GLU A 603 -2.23 0.02 -14.05
CA GLU A 603 -2.12 0.70 -15.34
C GLU A 603 -2.24 2.22 -15.20
N ASN A 604 -3.12 2.70 -14.31
CA ASN A 604 -3.36 4.12 -14.07
C ASN A 604 -3.14 4.48 -12.59
N THR A 605 -1.99 5.05 -12.29
CA THR A 605 -1.62 5.53 -10.94
C THR A 605 -2.27 6.87 -10.57
N GLN A 606 -3.09 7.46 -11.46
CA GLN A 606 -3.73 8.76 -11.22
C GLN A 606 -5.14 8.64 -10.61
N ILE A 607 -5.64 7.43 -10.41
CA ILE A 607 -6.97 7.21 -9.83
C ILE A 607 -7.10 7.81 -8.43
N PRO A 608 -6.14 7.68 -7.49
CA PRO A 608 -6.22 8.34 -6.19
C PRO A 608 -6.31 9.87 -6.29
N HIS A 609 -5.64 10.49 -7.28
CA HIS A 609 -5.73 11.93 -7.53
C HIS A 609 -7.12 12.34 -8.00
N ALA A 610 -7.73 11.54 -8.89
CA ALA A 610 -9.07 11.80 -9.38
C ALA A 610 -10.12 11.64 -8.27
N LEU A 611 -10.01 10.58 -7.45
CA LEU A 611 -10.86 10.36 -6.28
C LEU A 611 -10.75 11.53 -5.30
N PHE A 612 -9.53 11.91 -4.94
CA PHE A 612 -9.30 13.06 -4.06
C PHE A 612 -9.93 14.34 -4.61
N LYS A 613 -9.62 14.67 -5.86
CA LYS A 613 -10.10 15.91 -6.50
C LYS A 613 -11.62 15.98 -6.54
N ASN A 614 -12.29 14.89 -6.93
CA ASN A 614 -13.75 14.87 -7.01
C ASN A 614 -14.37 14.95 -5.62
N THR A 615 -13.87 14.18 -4.64
CA THR A 615 -14.38 14.20 -3.28
C THR A 615 -14.17 15.59 -2.64
N MET A 616 -12.94 16.11 -2.64
CA MET A 616 -12.64 17.39 -2.01
C MET A 616 -13.41 18.55 -2.66
N THR A 617 -13.61 18.51 -3.99
CA THR A 617 -14.40 19.53 -4.69
C THR A 617 -15.86 19.51 -4.26
N GLU A 618 -16.48 18.32 -4.18
CA GLU A 618 -17.88 18.21 -3.81
C GLU A 618 -18.12 18.58 -2.35
N ILE A 619 -17.35 18.03 -1.42
CA ILE A 619 -17.56 18.29 0.02
C ILE A 619 -17.22 19.71 0.46
N SER A 620 -16.46 20.45 -0.36
CA SER A 620 -16.08 21.85 -0.08
C SER A 620 -16.94 22.85 -0.86
N LYS A 621 -17.95 22.40 -1.59
CA LYS A 621 -18.71 23.24 -2.54
C LYS A 621 -19.49 24.37 -1.84
N ASP A 622 -20.08 24.07 -0.69
CA ASP A 622 -20.99 24.98 0.02
C ASP A 622 -20.38 25.52 1.32
N ILE A 623 -19.08 25.31 1.53
CA ILE A 623 -18.37 25.77 2.73
C ILE A 623 -17.17 26.63 2.35
N GLU A 624 -16.84 27.61 3.19
CA GLU A 624 -15.61 28.39 3.04
C GLU A 624 -14.40 27.54 3.40
N THR A 625 -13.41 27.50 2.49
CA THR A 625 -12.13 26.83 2.73
C THR A 625 -11.02 27.89 2.77
N PRO A 626 -10.70 28.43 3.97
CA PRO A 626 -9.65 29.44 4.11
C PRO A 626 -8.27 28.83 3.84
N ASP A 627 -7.30 29.68 3.41
CA ASP A 627 -5.91 29.24 3.29
C ASP A 627 -5.30 29.01 4.68
N PHE A 628 -4.22 28.25 4.72
CA PHE A 628 -3.44 27.96 5.92
C PHE A 628 -2.79 29.24 6.45
N VAL A 629 -2.90 29.49 7.75
CA VAL A 629 -2.40 30.70 8.37
C VAL A 629 -0.92 30.55 8.70
N LYS A 630 -0.10 31.50 8.19
CA LYS A 630 1.32 31.54 8.55
C LYS A 630 1.49 31.99 9.99
N PRO A 631 2.10 31.18 10.87
CA PRO A 631 2.33 31.57 12.25
C PRO A 631 3.47 32.58 12.37
N ASP A 632 3.49 33.34 13.49
CA ASP A 632 4.54 34.31 13.80
C ASP A 632 5.94 33.69 14.02
N SER A 633 5.97 32.37 14.18
CA SER A 633 7.20 31.55 14.31
C SER A 633 7.89 31.28 12.96
N VAL A 634 7.25 31.63 11.82
CA VAL A 634 7.79 31.44 10.46
C VAL A 634 8.04 32.79 9.78
N VAL A 635 9.21 32.93 9.16
CA VAL A 635 9.60 34.09 8.35
C VAL A 635 9.86 33.70 6.90
N GLU A 636 9.51 34.60 5.99
CA GLU A 636 9.83 34.48 4.57
C GLU A 636 11.12 35.25 4.31
N VAL A 637 12.08 34.63 3.64
CA VAL A 637 13.39 35.23 3.35
C VAL A 637 13.73 34.98 1.88
N GLU A 638 14.16 36.03 1.21
CA GLU A 638 14.76 35.91 -0.11
C GLU A 638 16.18 35.37 0.02
N VAL A 639 16.47 34.29 -0.70
CA VAL A 639 17.78 33.64 -0.72
C VAL A 639 18.25 33.46 -2.16
N GLU A 640 19.56 33.43 -2.35
CA GLU A 640 20.15 33.18 -3.64
C GLU A 640 20.07 31.67 -3.99
N LYS A 641 19.57 31.36 -5.18
CA LYS A 641 19.49 30.00 -5.68
C LYS A 641 20.87 29.36 -5.79
N GLY A 642 20.99 28.17 -5.22
CA GLY A 642 22.19 27.36 -5.23
C GLY A 642 23.22 27.76 -4.17
N SER A 643 22.91 28.73 -3.30
CA SER A 643 23.76 29.01 -2.12
C SER A 643 23.68 27.84 -1.13
N ASN A 644 24.83 27.41 -0.65
CA ASN A 644 24.95 26.40 0.38
C ASN A 644 26.19 26.66 1.24
N PRO A 645 26.00 27.07 2.51
CA PRO A 645 24.76 27.30 3.23
C PRO A 645 23.90 28.41 2.62
N PRO A 646 22.58 28.52 2.99
CA PRO A 646 21.71 29.60 2.51
C PRO A 646 22.33 31.01 2.72
N ALA A 647 22.28 31.85 1.69
CA ALA A 647 22.77 33.22 1.76
C ALA A 647 21.74 34.20 1.18
N LEU A 648 21.69 35.41 1.72
CA LEU A 648 20.88 36.49 1.19
C LEU A 648 21.41 36.88 -0.19
N PRO A 649 20.55 37.30 -1.13
CA PRO A 649 21.01 37.84 -2.41
C PRO A 649 21.77 39.15 -2.22
N SER A 650 22.79 39.40 -3.05
CA SER A 650 23.41 40.70 -3.15
C SER A 650 22.59 41.64 -4.02
N ASP A 651 22.95 42.95 -4.06
CA ASP A 651 22.30 43.93 -4.94
C ASP A 651 22.51 43.59 -6.44
N HIS A 652 23.47 42.71 -6.76
CA HIS A 652 23.81 42.25 -8.11
C HIS A 652 23.21 40.89 -8.47
N THR A 653 22.54 40.23 -7.55
CA THR A 653 21.93 38.92 -7.81
C THR A 653 20.74 39.09 -8.78
N PRO A 654 20.77 38.45 -9.99
CA PRO A 654 19.64 38.50 -10.92
C PRO A 654 18.35 37.96 -10.30
N LYS A 655 17.21 38.58 -10.61
CA LYS A 655 15.90 38.22 -10.02
C LYS A 655 15.53 36.76 -10.22
N GLU A 656 15.87 36.15 -11.34
CA GLU A 656 15.66 34.73 -11.62
C GLU A 656 16.51 33.81 -10.73
N ASN A 657 17.56 34.32 -10.12
CA ASN A 657 18.41 33.65 -9.16
C ASN A 657 18.05 33.94 -7.69
N ILE A 658 16.92 34.60 -7.45
CA ILE A 658 16.35 34.81 -6.11
C ILE A 658 15.15 33.93 -5.94
N VAL A 659 15.01 33.33 -4.77
CA VAL A 659 13.83 32.53 -4.37
C VAL A 659 13.43 32.90 -2.95
N THR A 660 12.12 33.06 -2.71
CA THR A 660 11.58 33.26 -1.38
C THR A 660 11.30 31.92 -0.72
N GLU A 661 11.88 31.70 0.44
CA GLU A 661 11.73 30.44 1.18
C GLU A 661 11.43 30.71 2.66
N LEU A 662 10.95 29.68 3.36
CA LEU A 662 10.51 29.77 4.74
C LEU A 662 11.60 29.30 5.70
N PHE A 663 11.75 30.06 6.79
CA PHE A 663 12.67 29.75 7.88
C PHE A 663 11.94 29.79 9.22
N VAL A 664 12.36 28.94 10.14
CA VAL A 664 11.97 29.10 11.55
C VAL A 664 12.57 30.40 12.05
N LYS A 665 11.77 31.25 12.67
CA LYS A 665 12.20 32.56 13.14
C LYS A 665 13.42 32.51 14.04
N GLY A 666 14.47 33.22 13.68
CA GLY A 666 15.75 33.22 14.37
C GLY A 666 16.80 32.27 13.76
N THR A 667 16.47 31.58 12.65
CA THR A 667 17.41 30.73 11.90
C THR A 667 17.68 31.25 10.48
N GLU A 668 17.25 32.48 10.18
CA GLU A 668 17.42 33.12 8.89
C GLU A 668 18.92 33.31 8.57
N PRO A 669 19.33 33.20 7.29
CA PRO A 669 20.68 33.50 6.90
C PRO A 669 21.00 34.98 7.14
N THR A 670 22.22 35.25 7.61
CA THR A 670 22.73 36.62 7.81
C THR A 670 23.86 36.98 6.83
N SER A 671 24.43 36.00 6.14
CA SER A 671 25.45 36.19 5.13
C SER A 671 24.82 36.58 3.80
N VAL A 672 25.43 37.56 3.10
CA VAL A 672 25.09 37.92 1.74
C VAL A 672 25.98 37.12 0.77
N SER A 673 25.43 36.64 -0.33
CA SER A 673 26.18 35.93 -1.36
C SER A 673 27.10 36.89 -2.11
N GLU A 674 28.30 36.46 -2.35
CA GLU A 674 29.26 37.19 -3.19
C GLU A 674 29.33 36.65 -4.63
N LYS A 675 28.48 35.68 -4.98
CA LYS A 675 28.56 34.96 -6.26
C LYS A 675 28.41 35.89 -7.48
N PHE A 676 27.51 36.86 -7.39
CA PHE A 676 27.24 37.82 -8.45
C PHE A 676 27.95 39.16 -8.22
N ASP A 677 28.81 39.28 -7.21
CA ASP A 677 29.62 40.45 -6.94
C ASP A 677 30.92 40.46 -7.77
N LYS A 678 31.15 39.42 -8.58
CA LYS A 678 32.26 39.32 -9.52
C LYS A 678 31.71 38.98 -10.90
N LEU A 679 32.32 39.62 -11.90
CA LEU A 679 32.07 39.27 -13.30
C LEU A 679 32.63 37.87 -13.60
N ASP A 680 32.00 37.16 -14.52
CA ASP A 680 32.57 35.94 -15.06
C ASP A 680 33.86 36.22 -15.82
N PRO A 681 34.90 35.39 -15.66
CA PRO A 681 36.12 35.57 -16.43
C PRO A 681 35.84 35.22 -17.90
N VAL A 682 36.64 35.83 -18.81
CA VAL A 682 36.59 35.54 -20.24
C VAL A 682 36.81 34.03 -20.50
N SER A 683 36.16 33.49 -21.50
CA SER A 683 36.24 32.09 -21.92
C SER A 683 37.03 32.02 -23.25
N ASN A 684 37.54 30.84 -23.59
CA ASN A 684 38.26 30.55 -24.85
C ASN A 684 39.39 31.54 -25.19
N LEU A 685 40.05 32.10 -24.15
CA LEU A 685 41.18 33.01 -24.37
C LEU A 685 42.27 32.26 -25.12
N SER A 686 42.62 32.78 -26.30
CA SER A 686 43.69 32.28 -27.16
C SER A 686 44.66 33.38 -27.56
N ALA A 687 45.94 33.06 -27.73
CA ALA A 687 46.97 33.94 -28.20
C ALA A 687 47.81 33.17 -29.24
N ASN A 688 47.84 33.66 -30.47
CA ASN A 688 48.53 32.99 -31.59
C ASN A 688 49.40 33.97 -32.33
N TYR A 689 50.59 33.57 -32.67
CA TYR A 689 51.47 34.40 -33.53
C TYR A 689 51.05 34.31 -34.99
N ASN A 690 50.86 35.41 -35.62
CA ASN A 690 50.54 35.51 -37.04
C ASN A 690 51.78 36.05 -37.80
N GLU A 691 52.51 35.15 -38.48
CA GLU A 691 53.73 35.49 -39.26
C GLU A 691 53.45 36.55 -40.34
N GLY A 692 52.31 36.50 -41.02
CA GLY A 692 51.93 37.42 -42.09
C GLY A 692 51.75 38.87 -41.64
N LYS A 693 51.38 39.05 -40.34
CA LYS A 693 51.20 40.34 -39.70
C LYS A 693 52.36 40.72 -38.79
N GLN A 694 53.25 39.78 -38.48
CA GLN A 694 54.27 39.96 -37.43
C GLN A 694 53.73 40.46 -36.12
N ALA A 695 52.57 39.89 -35.67
CA ALA A 695 51.86 40.27 -34.49
C ALA A 695 51.29 39.05 -33.78
N ILE A 696 51.07 39.17 -32.45
CA ILE A 696 50.32 38.18 -31.68
C ILE A 696 48.86 38.60 -31.75
N GLU A 697 48.01 37.72 -32.31
CA GLU A 697 46.56 37.85 -32.32
C GLU A 697 45.99 37.19 -31.02
N VAL A 698 45.29 38.00 -30.23
CA VAL A 698 44.66 37.55 -28.97
C VAL A 698 43.14 37.65 -29.14
N SER A 699 42.41 36.61 -28.81
CA SER A 699 40.94 36.58 -28.86
C SER A 699 40.35 35.81 -27.71
N TRP A 700 39.13 36.15 -27.35
CA TRP A 700 38.39 35.50 -26.29
C TRP A 700 36.91 35.58 -26.58
N ASP A 701 36.10 34.77 -25.82
CA ASP A 701 34.66 34.84 -25.82
C ASP A 701 34.16 35.35 -24.46
N TYR A 702 33.03 36.07 -24.48
CA TYR A 702 32.34 36.54 -23.29
C TYR A 702 30.84 36.44 -23.51
N GLU A 703 30.15 35.67 -22.62
CA GLU A 703 28.74 35.32 -22.86
C GLU A 703 27.75 36.43 -22.45
N ASN A 704 28.11 37.30 -21.49
CA ASN A 704 27.20 38.35 -21.03
C ASN A 704 27.45 39.64 -21.82
N GLN A 705 26.59 39.96 -22.80
CA GLN A 705 26.64 41.16 -23.63
C GLN A 705 25.59 42.22 -23.23
N GLU A 706 24.84 42.04 -22.16
CA GLU A 706 23.79 42.99 -21.76
C GLU A 706 24.33 44.14 -20.92
N ASP A 707 25.48 43.96 -20.27
CA ASP A 707 26.14 44.98 -19.46
C ASP A 707 27.26 45.69 -20.22
N PRO A 708 27.56 46.95 -19.93
CA PRO A 708 28.64 47.70 -20.59
C PRO A 708 30.02 47.24 -20.14
N ILE A 709 30.47 46.11 -20.67
CA ILE A 709 31.71 45.43 -20.32
C ILE A 709 32.85 45.93 -21.18
N SER A 710 33.99 46.24 -20.53
CA SER A 710 35.29 46.44 -21.18
C SER A 710 36.30 45.39 -20.69
N PHE A 711 37.30 45.11 -21.49
CA PHE A 711 38.33 44.13 -21.22
C PHE A 711 39.66 44.83 -21.01
N GLU A 712 40.24 44.75 -19.79
CA GLU A 712 41.61 45.14 -19.56
C GLU A 712 42.54 44.02 -20.02
N VAL A 713 43.38 44.31 -21.00
CA VAL A 713 44.38 43.42 -21.54
C VAL A 713 45.76 43.84 -21.12
N LYS A 714 46.46 42.91 -20.47
CA LYS A 714 47.85 43.05 -20.03
C LYS A 714 48.68 41.92 -20.62
N TYR A 715 49.94 42.21 -20.79
CA TYR A 715 50.88 41.16 -21.22
C TYR A 715 52.21 41.29 -20.46
N LYS A 716 52.93 40.23 -20.38
CA LYS A 716 54.32 40.17 -19.92
C LYS A 716 55.14 39.33 -20.89
N VAL A 717 56.41 39.67 -20.96
CA VAL A 717 57.44 38.98 -21.78
C VAL A 717 58.32 38.22 -20.81
N ASP A 718 58.46 36.91 -21.06
CA ASP A 718 59.17 35.97 -20.19
C ASP A 718 58.80 36.08 -18.70
N ASP A 719 59.79 36.19 -17.79
CA ASP A 719 59.54 36.36 -16.37
C ASP A 719 59.36 37.84 -15.94
N GLY A 720 59.07 38.74 -16.91
CA GLY A 720 58.85 40.16 -16.63
C GLY A 720 57.51 40.42 -15.89
N GLU A 721 57.33 41.73 -15.52
CA GLU A 721 56.07 42.18 -14.92
C GLU A 721 54.98 42.41 -15.98
N PHE A 722 53.72 42.23 -15.60
CA PHE A 722 52.57 42.53 -16.47
C PHE A 722 52.53 44.05 -16.80
N LYS A 723 52.48 44.41 -18.09
CA LYS A 723 52.27 45.73 -18.62
C LYS A 723 50.88 45.84 -19.21
N GLU A 724 50.21 46.98 -19.04
CA GLU A 724 48.96 47.26 -19.69
C GLU A 724 49.13 47.37 -21.20
N LEU A 725 48.34 46.65 -21.98
CA LEU A 725 48.30 46.75 -23.42
C LEU A 725 47.23 47.76 -23.83
N THR A 726 45.99 47.50 -23.40
CA THR A 726 44.83 48.31 -23.75
C THR A 726 43.65 47.94 -22.86
N THR A 727 42.62 48.82 -22.85
CA THR A 727 41.27 48.51 -22.42
C THR A 727 40.37 48.65 -23.66
N THR A 728 39.58 47.60 -23.95
CA THR A 728 38.75 47.54 -25.17
C THR A 728 37.38 46.94 -24.87
N GLU A 729 36.36 47.26 -25.68
CA GLU A 729 35.09 46.58 -25.73
C GLU A 729 35.08 45.44 -26.74
N ASP A 730 36.12 45.35 -27.59
CA ASP A 730 36.27 44.29 -28.58
C ASP A 730 36.71 42.97 -27.91
N LEU A 731 36.34 41.83 -28.48
CA LEU A 731 36.71 40.50 -28.05
C LEU A 731 38.06 40.03 -28.62
N ALA A 732 38.86 40.91 -29.18
CA ALA A 732 40.18 40.60 -29.75
C ALA A 732 41.07 41.82 -29.75
N VAL A 733 42.39 41.59 -29.62
CA VAL A 733 43.43 42.63 -29.72
C VAL A 733 44.66 42.07 -30.45
N GLU A 734 45.51 42.95 -30.99
CA GLU A 734 46.78 42.58 -31.60
C GLU A 734 47.94 43.22 -30.81
N ILE A 735 49.02 42.45 -30.62
CA ILE A 735 50.29 42.93 -30.10
C ILE A 735 51.26 42.99 -31.28
N ALA A 736 51.55 44.21 -31.76
CA ALA A 736 52.30 44.44 -32.99
C ALA A 736 53.82 44.64 -32.78
N GLU A 737 54.27 45.13 -31.63
CA GLU A 737 55.70 45.24 -31.29
C GLU A 737 56.12 44.08 -30.43
N ILE A 738 56.72 43.06 -31.09
CA ILE A 738 57.08 41.79 -30.45
C ILE A 738 58.57 41.54 -30.52
N GLU A 739 59.12 40.94 -29.48
CA GLU A 739 60.53 40.51 -29.41
C GLU A 739 60.57 39.04 -29.89
N SER A 740 61.51 38.74 -30.80
CA SER A 740 61.77 37.36 -31.22
C SER A 740 62.36 36.53 -30.09
N ASP A 741 62.10 35.22 -30.07
CA ASP A 741 62.58 34.28 -29.06
C ASP A 741 62.11 34.54 -27.63
N ALA A 742 60.92 35.15 -27.50
CA ALA A 742 60.34 35.52 -26.23
C ALA A 742 59.02 34.79 -26.00
N THR A 743 58.68 34.51 -24.73
CA THR A 743 57.38 33.99 -24.34
C THR A 743 56.48 35.10 -23.86
N TYR A 744 55.37 35.30 -24.53
CA TYR A 744 54.35 36.25 -24.13
C TYR A 744 53.27 35.59 -23.31
N THR A 745 53.00 36.08 -22.10
CA THR A 745 51.83 35.73 -21.32
C THR A 745 50.86 36.88 -21.32
N ILE A 746 49.67 36.69 -21.88
CA ILE A 746 48.61 37.66 -22.01
C ILE A 746 47.60 37.40 -20.93
N GLN A 747 47.11 38.45 -20.28
CA GLN A 747 46.12 38.42 -19.23
C GLN A 747 44.95 39.31 -19.64
N VAL A 748 43.71 38.76 -19.57
CA VAL A 748 42.47 39.48 -19.87
C VAL A 748 41.58 39.44 -18.63
N THR A 749 41.06 40.63 -18.27
CA THR A 749 40.13 40.82 -17.14
C THR A 749 38.89 41.54 -17.65
N ALA A 750 37.70 41.00 -17.50
CA ALA A 750 36.46 41.72 -17.80
C ALA A 750 36.16 42.75 -16.68
N VAL A 751 35.73 43.97 -17.07
CA VAL A 751 35.45 45.06 -16.18
C VAL A 751 34.12 45.70 -16.61
N ASP A 752 33.16 45.74 -15.68
CA ASP A 752 31.93 46.52 -15.84
C ASP A 752 32.26 48.01 -15.73
N THR A 753 31.92 48.79 -16.78
CA THR A 753 32.27 50.19 -16.86
C THR A 753 31.35 51.11 -16.04
N GLU A 754 30.17 50.62 -15.61
CA GLU A 754 29.23 51.38 -14.79
C GLU A 754 29.55 51.28 -13.29
N ASN A 755 29.85 50.09 -12.80
CA ASN A 755 30.05 49.83 -11.36
C ASN A 755 31.49 49.47 -10.99
N GLY A 756 32.37 49.19 -11.94
CA GLY A 756 33.78 48.90 -11.72
C GLY A 756 34.06 47.47 -11.26
N MET A 757 33.09 46.59 -11.31
CA MET A 757 33.30 45.18 -11.00
C MET A 757 34.29 44.54 -11.97
N ARG A 758 35.06 43.55 -11.43
CA ARG A 758 36.11 42.88 -12.20
C ARG A 758 36.02 41.40 -12.11
N SER A 759 36.25 40.70 -13.20
CA SER A 759 36.39 39.25 -13.21
C SER A 759 37.75 38.81 -12.65
N GLU A 760 37.86 37.50 -12.31
CA GLU A 760 39.17 36.89 -12.18
C GLU A 760 39.89 36.90 -13.52
N PRO A 761 41.20 37.25 -13.56
CA PRO A 761 41.95 37.32 -14.80
C PRO A 761 42.17 35.94 -15.41
N LYS A 762 42.06 35.81 -16.73
CA LYS A 762 42.46 34.61 -17.51
C LYS A 762 43.77 34.90 -18.23
N THR A 763 44.59 33.88 -18.39
CA THR A 763 45.90 33.97 -19.05
C THR A 763 46.01 32.98 -20.22
N ALA A 764 46.64 33.44 -21.30
CA ALA A 764 47.11 32.62 -22.41
C ALA A 764 48.58 32.89 -22.67
N THR A 765 49.32 31.91 -23.14
CA THR A 765 50.77 32.02 -23.39
C THR A 765 51.07 31.60 -24.82
N VAL A 766 51.89 32.40 -25.50
CA VAL A 766 52.44 32.13 -26.82
C VAL A 766 53.97 32.30 -26.81
N LYS A 767 54.68 31.32 -27.30
CA LYS A 767 56.13 31.38 -27.49
C LYS A 767 56.49 31.67 -28.92
N LEU A 768 57.31 32.72 -29.16
CA LEU A 768 57.86 33.01 -30.46
C LEU A 768 59.19 32.25 -30.58
N ALA A 769 59.31 31.37 -31.59
CA ALA A 769 60.56 30.68 -31.90
C ALA A 769 61.33 31.46 -32.95
N ASP A 770 62.72 31.53 -32.89
CA ASP A 770 63.59 31.93 -34.00
C ASP A 770 63.45 30.90 -35.12
N GLU A 771 63.52 31.38 -36.40
CA GLU A 771 63.55 30.51 -37.59
C GLU A 771 64.89 29.78 -37.66
N GLU A 772 65.22 28.84 -36.80
CA GLU A 772 66.25 27.82 -36.95
C GLU A 772 66.18 26.87 -35.78
N ASP A 773 65.33 25.89 -35.94
CA ASP A 773 65.45 24.53 -35.47
C ASP A 773 64.08 23.81 -35.50
N GLU A 774 63.73 23.23 -36.65
CA GLU A 774 62.73 22.11 -36.67
C GLU A 774 63.41 20.91 -35.99
N ASP A 775 63.44 20.86 -34.69
CA ASP A 775 63.57 19.58 -33.98
C ASP A 775 62.17 19.05 -33.72
N GLU A 776 61.81 18.00 -34.47
CA GLU A 776 60.67 17.14 -34.19
C GLU A 776 60.76 16.69 -32.71
N GLU A 777 59.97 17.28 -31.81
CA GLU A 777 59.76 16.68 -30.52
C GLU A 777 59.10 15.30 -30.72
N GLU A 778 59.94 14.23 -30.62
CA GLU A 778 59.52 12.86 -30.51
C GLU A 778 58.59 12.76 -29.27
N THR A 779 57.29 12.74 -29.49
CA THR A 779 56.30 12.47 -28.41
C THR A 779 56.57 11.08 -27.85
N ILE A 780 57.05 11.01 -26.62
CA ILE A 780 57.27 9.75 -25.89
C ILE A 780 55.94 9.13 -25.53
N SER A 781 55.53 8.07 -26.26
CA SER A 781 54.27 7.38 -26.04
C SER A 781 54.17 6.76 -24.64
N PRO A 782 52.99 6.72 -24.00
CA PRO A 782 52.82 6.05 -22.73
C PRO A 782 53.06 4.53 -22.84
N VAL A 783 53.31 3.88 -21.69
CA VAL A 783 53.42 2.41 -21.66
C VAL A 783 52.07 1.76 -22.01
N GLU A 784 52.11 0.63 -22.67
CA GLU A 784 50.95 -0.18 -23.05
C GLU A 784 50.82 -1.42 -22.16
N GLY A 785 49.60 -1.96 -22.05
CA GLY A 785 49.36 -3.22 -21.36
C GLY A 785 49.75 -3.23 -19.88
N LEU A 786 49.71 -2.10 -19.17
CA LEU A 786 50.03 -2.02 -17.74
C LEU A 786 49.01 -2.85 -16.93
N GLN A 787 49.55 -3.90 -16.28
CA GLN A 787 48.78 -4.83 -15.47
C GLN A 787 49.48 -5.07 -14.14
N ALA A 788 48.69 -5.22 -13.08
CA ALA A 788 49.12 -5.61 -11.74
C ALA A 788 48.37 -6.90 -11.33
N SER A 789 49.09 -7.87 -10.80
CA SER A 789 48.51 -9.12 -10.31
C SER A 789 49.07 -9.50 -8.96
N TYR A 790 48.20 -9.89 -8.04
CA TYR A 790 48.59 -10.34 -6.70
C TYR A 790 48.95 -11.82 -6.72
N ASN A 791 50.04 -12.14 -6.06
CA ASN A 791 50.49 -13.51 -5.83
C ASN A 791 50.40 -13.83 -4.33
N GLU A 792 49.40 -14.60 -3.98
CA GLU A 792 49.12 -14.96 -2.58
C GLU A 792 50.21 -15.82 -1.95
N ALA A 793 50.91 -16.68 -2.72
CA ALA A 793 51.90 -17.61 -2.20
C ALA A 793 53.11 -16.92 -1.56
N ASN A 794 53.47 -15.72 -2.01
CA ASN A 794 54.61 -14.95 -1.51
C ASN A 794 54.27 -13.52 -1.10
N SER A 795 52.99 -13.22 -0.96
CA SER A 795 52.45 -11.89 -0.56
C SER A 795 53.11 -10.76 -1.37
N SER A 796 53.06 -10.88 -2.72
CA SER A 796 53.67 -9.90 -3.61
C SER A 796 52.69 -9.48 -4.73
N ILE A 797 52.88 -8.25 -5.21
CA ILE A 797 52.21 -7.76 -6.44
C ILE A 797 53.23 -7.75 -7.56
N ASN A 798 52.91 -8.42 -8.65
CA ASN A 798 53.69 -8.37 -9.91
C ASN A 798 53.04 -7.34 -10.83
N ILE A 799 53.84 -6.37 -11.29
CA ILE A 799 53.42 -5.31 -12.19
C ILE A 799 54.19 -5.52 -13.48
N GLN A 800 53.50 -5.45 -14.63
CA GLN A 800 54.11 -5.59 -15.97
C GLN A 800 53.47 -4.64 -16.97
N TRP A 801 54.26 -4.25 -17.93
CA TRP A 801 53.82 -3.37 -19.03
C TRP A 801 54.62 -3.67 -20.30
N GLN A 802 54.19 -3.10 -21.41
CA GLN A 802 54.84 -3.16 -22.69
C GLN A 802 55.32 -1.76 -23.12
N TYR A 803 56.44 -1.67 -23.78
CA TYR A 803 56.94 -0.43 -24.36
C TYR A 803 57.90 -0.75 -25.51
N SER A 804 57.69 -0.03 -26.66
CA SER A 804 58.53 -0.21 -27.84
C SER A 804 59.72 0.74 -27.77
N GLY A 805 60.98 0.21 -27.80
CA GLY A 805 62.20 0.97 -27.70
C GLY A 805 62.91 0.91 -26.35
N ASP A 806 64.06 1.57 -26.24
CA ASP A 806 64.84 1.63 -25.00
C ASP A 806 64.34 2.80 -24.15
N ALA A 807 63.90 2.50 -22.92
CA ALA A 807 63.44 3.48 -21.95
C ALA A 807 63.75 3.04 -20.53
N GLN A 808 63.88 4.00 -19.64
CA GLN A 808 63.73 3.77 -18.19
C GLN A 808 62.30 4.06 -17.78
N PHE A 809 61.83 3.48 -16.71
CA PHE A 809 60.46 3.64 -16.26
C PHE A 809 60.48 4.11 -14.78
N GLU A 810 59.89 5.28 -14.52
CA GLU A 810 59.58 5.67 -13.17
C GLU A 810 58.27 4.97 -12.75
N VAL A 811 58.32 4.13 -11.75
CA VAL A 811 57.18 3.43 -11.18
C VAL A 811 56.86 4.07 -9.82
N ASP A 812 55.70 4.67 -9.74
CA ASP A 812 55.15 5.27 -8.51
C ASP A 812 54.12 4.31 -7.92
N ILE A 813 54.28 3.94 -6.65
CA ILE A 813 53.40 3.03 -5.96
C ILE A 813 52.95 3.73 -4.67
N ASN A 814 51.73 4.21 -4.65
CA ASN A 814 51.14 4.96 -3.52
C ASN A 814 52.02 6.17 -3.09
N GLY A 815 52.68 6.84 -4.05
CA GLY A 815 53.53 8.01 -3.84
C GLY A 815 55.02 7.67 -3.61
N GLU A 816 55.43 6.40 -3.50
CA GLU A 816 56.83 5.99 -3.49
C GLU A 816 57.34 5.70 -4.89
N LYS A 817 58.34 6.46 -5.34
CA LYS A 817 58.84 6.43 -6.72
C LYS A 817 60.14 5.68 -6.78
N GLN A 818 60.28 4.82 -7.77
CA GLN A 818 61.54 4.17 -8.13
C GLN A 818 61.71 4.08 -9.65
N THR A 819 62.96 4.16 -10.12
CA THR A 819 63.28 4.05 -11.55
C THR A 819 63.83 2.68 -11.88
N VAL A 820 63.26 2.01 -12.88
CA VAL A 820 63.66 0.69 -13.32
C VAL A 820 63.91 0.68 -14.84
N GLN A 821 64.71 -0.27 -15.30
CA GLN A 821 64.95 -0.51 -16.74
C GLN A 821 64.14 -1.72 -17.24
N SER A 822 63.65 -2.54 -16.32
CA SER A 822 62.82 -3.68 -16.67
C SER A 822 61.39 -3.24 -16.97
N ARG A 823 60.68 -4.00 -17.80
CA ARG A 823 59.25 -3.78 -18.11
C ARG A 823 58.31 -4.52 -17.12
N ASN A 824 58.87 -4.91 -15.99
CA ASN A 824 58.13 -5.51 -14.87
C ASN A 824 58.83 -5.20 -13.54
N ILE A 825 58.09 -5.26 -12.48
CA ILE A 825 58.56 -5.12 -11.11
C ILE A 825 57.72 -5.93 -10.16
N GLN A 826 58.30 -6.43 -9.12
CA GLN A 826 57.59 -7.14 -8.05
C GLN A 826 57.71 -6.37 -6.74
N ILE A 827 56.59 -6.16 -6.11
CA ILE A 827 56.49 -5.56 -4.76
C ILE A 827 56.27 -6.69 -3.76
N ASN A 828 57.11 -6.81 -2.79
CA ASN A 828 57.02 -7.85 -1.74
C ASN A 828 56.51 -7.24 -0.45
N GLY A 829 55.82 -8.04 0.39
CA GLY A 829 55.38 -7.63 1.71
C GLY A 829 54.14 -6.74 1.67
N VAL A 830 53.30 -6.93 0.66
CA VAL A 830 52.01 -6.19 0.54
C VAL A 830 51.03 -6.67 1.62
N THR A 831 50.27 -5.73 2.15
CA THR A 831 49.33 -5.99 3.25
C THR A 831 47.95 -6.30 2.71
N PRO A 832 47.32 -7.42 3.10
CA PRO A 832 45.92 -7.70 2.76
C PRO A 832 44.97 -6.59 3.24
N GLY A 833 44.00 -6.25 2.46
CA GLY A 833 43.04 -5.16 2.69
C GLY A 833 43.43 -3.80 2.10
N ASN A 834 44.68 -3.65 1.63
CA ASN A 834 45.14 -2.37 1.07
C ASN A 834 45.01 -2.33 -0.45
N THR A 835 44.74 -1.13 -0.95
CA THR A 835 44.77 -0.82 -2.40
C THR A 835 46.11 -0.19 -2.75
N TYR A 836 46.73 -0.67 -3.81
CA TYR A 836 47.98 -0.16 -4.36
C TYR A 836 47.68 0.53 -5.69
N ASN A 837 47.87 1.86 -5.74
CA ASN A 837 47.81 2.64 -6.95
C ASN A 837 49.22 2.66 -7.61
N ILE A 838 49.28 2.30 -8.84
CA ILE A 838 50.55 2.09 -9.55
C ILE A 838 50.53 2.97 -10.81
N THR A 839 51.50 3.84 -10.94
CA THR A 839 51.69 4.68 -12.13
C THR A 839 53.05 4.41 -12.74
N VAL A 840 53.12 4.19 -14.03
CA VAL A 840 54.35 3.95 -14.78
C VAL A 840 54.51 5.03 -15.83
N THR A 841 55.65 5.77 -15.74
CA THR A 841 56.02 6.83 -16.67
C THR A 841 57.27 6.46 -17.41
N PRO A 842 57.28 6.33 -18.75
CA PRO A 842 58.50 6.06 -19.53
C PRO A 842 59.39 7.30 -19.53
N ILE A 843 60.73 7.05 -19.50
CA ILE A 843 61.77 8.08 -19.56
C ILE A 843 62.72 7.69 -20.69
N VAL A 844 62.76 8.48 -21.74
CA VAL A 844 63.63 8.30 -22.91
C VAL A 844 64.58 9.47 -23.00
N ASN A 845 65.87 9.24 -23.03
CA ASN A 845 66.93 10.26 -23.09
C ASN A 845 66.84 11.33 -22.01
N GLY A 846 66.23 10.98 -20.83
CA GLY A 846 66.02 11.90 -19.70
C GLY A 846 64.67 12.65 -19.72
N ASN A 847 63.95 12.60 -20.81
CA ASN A 847 62.64 13.23 -20.97
C ASN A 847 61.52 12.25 -20.54
N ARG A 848 60.52 12.76 -19.84
CA ARG A 848 59.39 11.98 -19.34
C ARG A 848 58.27 11.95 -20.35
N GLY A 849 57.72 10.76 -20.62
CA GLY A 849 56.51 10.58 -21.41
C GLY A 849 55.23 10.60 -20.52
N GLU A 850 54.10 10.41 -21.17
CA GLU A 850 52.79 10.37 -20.52
C GLU A 850 52.70 9.19 -19.54
N PRO A 851 52.25 9.39 -18.31
CA PRO A 851 52.09 8.36 -17.32
C PRO A 851 50.88 7.46 -17.61
N ARG A 852 50.97 6.16 -17.24
CA ARG A 852 49.86 5.23 -17.25
C ARG A 852 49.65 4.65 -15.88
N SER A 853 48.40 4.58 -15.43
CA SER A 853 48.10 4.15 -14.07
C SER A 853 47.17 2.92 -14.06
N THR A 854 47.34 2.09 -13.03
CA THR A 854 46.44 0.96 -12.69
C THR A 854 46.37 0.84 -11.17
N SER A 855 45.39 0.09 -10.67
CA SER A 855 45.27 -0.16 -9.23
C SER A 855 44.95 -1.63 -8.97
N ILE A 856 45.36 -2.16 -7.82
CA ILE A 856 45.02 -3.50 -7.38
C ILE A 856 44.76 -3.49 -5.87
N THR A 857 43.67 -4.09 -5.45
CA THR A 857 43.31 -4.28 -4.05
C THR A 857 43.65 -5.72 -3.66
N VAL A 858 44.37 -5.90 -2.56
CA VAL A 858 44.75 -7.20 -2.02
C VAL A 858 43.68 -7.63 -1.02
N ASP A 859 42.94 -8.68 -1.33
CA ASP A 859 41.84 -9.16 -0.49
C ASP A 859 42.28 -9.50 0.93
N ALA A 860 41.52 -9.09 1.92
CA ALA A 860 41.76 -9.44 3.33
C ALA A 860 41.42 -10.93 3.55
N LYS A 861 42.33 -11.71 4.15
CA LYS A 861 42.02 -13.07 4.59
C LYS A 861 40.98 -13.04 5.68
N ASN A 862 39.83 -13.66 5.43
CA ASN A 862 38.95 -14.09 6.52
C ASN A 862 39.57 -15.32 7.19
N ASP A 863 40.03 -15.11 8.41
CA ASP A 863 40.43 -16.16 9.31
C ASP A 863 39.20 -16.60 10.11
N ASP A 864 38.54 -17.66 9.65
CA ASP A 864 37.62 -18.43 10.50
C ASP A 864 37.82 -19.92 10.17
N GLY A 865 38.42 -20.59 11.11
CA GLY A 865 38.70 -22.00 11.08
C GLY A 865 37.55 -22.89 11.50
N GLU A 866 37.70 -24.14 11.11
CA GLU A 866 37.12 -25.40 11.68
C GLU A 866 35.62 -25.60 11.38
N ASP A 867 35.12 -26.66 10.93
CA ASP A 867 35.53 -28.05 10.78
C ASP A 867 34.53 -28.84 9.96
N ASN A 868 35.04 -29.85 9.26
CA ASN A 868 34.47 -31.17 9.00
C ASN A 868 33.42 -31.42 7.91
N ASP A 869 33.94 -32.12 7.01
CA ASP A 869 33.59 -33.47 6.51
C ASP A 869 32.59 -33.69 5.39
N GLU A 870 33.19 -34.31 4.46
CA GLU A 870 32.77 -35.47 3.61
C GLU A 870 31.91 -35.28 2.36
N ASN A 871 32.65 -35.60 1.30
CA ASN A 871 32.23 -36.48 0.16
C ASN A 871 31.06 -36.08 -0.74
N ASP A 872 31.24 -36.07 -1.95
CA ASP A 872 31.67 -36.96 -3.02
C ASP A 872 31.46 -36.34 -4.40
N ASN A 873 32.48 -36.41 -5.17
CA ASN A 873 32.57 -36.94 -6.58
C ASN A 873 31.61 -36.37 -7.66
N GLU A 874 32.29 -36.01 -8.62
CA GLU A 874 32.52 -36.42 -9.99
C GLU A 874 32.05 -35.44 -11.07
N ASN A 875 33.03 -34.95 -11.68
CA ASN A 875 33.41 -35.16 -13.09
C ASN A 875 32.78 -34.36 -14.21
N ASN A 876 33.69 -33.75 -14.80
CA ASN A 876 34.02 -33.69 -16.24
C ASN A 876 33.42 -32.64 -17.13
N ASN A 877 34.35 -31.88 -17.49
CA ASN A 877 34.97 -31.73 -18.86
C ASN A 877 34.20 -30.91 -19.89
N ASP A 878 34.96 -29.97 -20.22
CA ASP A 878 35.52 -29.63 -21.53
C ASP A 878 34.68 -28.73 -22.44
N ASP A 879 35.25 -27.70 -22.77
CA ASP A 879 35.83 -27.15 -23.97
C ASP A 879 35.29 -25.80 -24.41
N ALA A 880 36.17 -24.86 -24.42
CA ALA A 880 36.19 -23.72 -25.33
C ALA A 880 36.67 -24.18 -26.71
N PRO A 881 36.77 -23.40 -27.75
CA PRO A 881 36.23 -22.06 -28.04
C PRO A 881 35.60 -21.98 -29.47
N ASP A 882 35.09 -20.88 -29.86
CA ASP A 882 35.45 -20.13 -31.08
C ASP A 882 34.29 -19.40 -31.76
N GLN A 883 34.52 -18.16 -32.00
CA GLN A 883 34.21 -17.22 -33.10
C GLN A 883 33.03 -17.49 -34.07
N GLY A 884 32.42 -16.37 -34.38
CA GLY A 884 32.08 -16.03 -35.74
C GLY A 884 30.66 -15.56 -36.00
N ASN A 885 30.60 -14.31 -36.20
CA ASN A 885 29.88 -13.51 -37.21
C ASN A 885 28.63 -14.04 -37.93
N ASP A 886 27.78 -13.05 -38.00
CA ASP A 886 27.03 -12.55 -39.17
C ASP A 886 25.68 -13.15 -39.58
N ASP A 887 24.79 -12.21 -39.59
CA ASP A 887 23.80 -11.86 -40.61
C ASP A 887 22.51 -12.65 -40.84
N ASP A 888 21.48 -11.84 -40.74
CA ASP A 888 20.38 -11.73 -41.71
C ASP A 888 19.13 -12.64 -41.68
N GLN A 889 18.05 -11.93 -41.49
CA GLN A 889 16.79 -12.00 -42.30
C GLN A 889 15.77 -13.12 -42.03
N GLU A 890 14.60 -12.52 -41.65
CA GLU A 890 13.27 -12.75 -42.25
C GLU A 890 12.65 -14.15 -42.28
N THR A 891 11.45 -14.07 -41.85
CA THR A 891 10.17 -14.49 -42.40
C THR A 891 9.44 -15.61 -41.73
N ASN A 892 8.27 -15.16 -41.35
CA ASN A 892 6.91 -15.74 -41.54
C ASN A 892 6.60 -17.20 -41.21
N SER A 893 5.51 -17.20 -40.51
CA SER A 893 4.23 -17.90 -40.81
C SER A 893 3.88 -19.07 -39.93
N ASP A 894 2.79 -18.84 -39.38
CA ASP A 894 1.53 -19.63 -39.35
C ASP A 894 1.50 -20.99 -38.63
N ASP A 895 0.48 -20.98 -37.87
CA ASP A 895 -0.54 -21.99 -37.72
C ASP A 895 -0.50 -22.95 -36.54
N ASN A 896 -1.55 -22.76 -35.78
CA ASN A 896 -2.57 -23.70 -35.33
C ASN A 896 -2.34 -24.65 -34.17
N GLU A 897 -3.34 -24.45 -33.35
CA GLU A 897 -4.31 -25.45 -32.84
C GLU A 897 -3.94 -26.29 -31.63
N ASP A 898 -4.80 -26.04 -30.72
CA ASP A 898 -5.67 -26.98 -29.97
C ASP A 898 -5.12 -27.74 -28.76
N SER A 899 -5.89 -27.51 -27.77
CA SER A 899 -6.68 -28.40 -26.90
C SER A 899 -6.18 -28.69 -25.51
N GLU A 900 -7.11 -28.31 -24.63
CA GLU A 900 -7.67 -29.06 -23.49
C GLU A 900 -6.72 -29.66 -22.44
N GLU A 901 -6.77 -29.19 -21.24
CA GLU A 901 -7.69 -29.53 -20.11
C GLU A 901 -7.67 -28.45 -19.02
#